data_17bac2430550dc63027f5364ef8cecfa
#
_entry.id   17bac2430550dc63027f5364ef8cecfa
#
_cell.length_a   1.000
_cell.length_b   1.000
_cell.length_c   1.000
_cell.angle_alpha   90.00
_cell.angle_beta   90.00
_cell.angle_gamma   90.00
#
_symmetry.space_group_name_H-M   'P 1'
#
loop_
_entity.id
_entity.type
_entity.pdbx_description
1 polymer ?
#
loop_
_entity_poly.entity_id
_entity_poly.type
_entity_poly.pdbx_seq_one_letter_code
_entity_poly.pdbx_strand_id
1 'polypeptide(L)'
;MGITYEFSEIGRLPLEGDNVAIATRVLPAGCIIQYRGEAFPLTSTILEGHRFAVEAIPRGGTLLSWNLPFGVATEQILPGAYVCNPQILEALKLRNLEFSLPATPNFEDRIEPYLLDPTTFIPGTPTALDTPSRSFLGYERSSNRGVGTRNTILILGTTSRTASFASRLREKSVGLVDRFEHIDDIVCASHTEGGGYHDPNNLDLLLHTLAGFVVHPNVGAVLVVDYGNEPLTNAKLQEFMDEHEYPYSDIPHEFLSLTGGFQQNLDRGYNVIEGWTQRVNTTKRTPQPVSGLKIALQCGGSDAFSGVSGNPLVSWVAREVIRQGGSANLAETDELIGAEPYILQNTKDLDTATRFLEKIAAYKDLAAWHGTTAEGNPSGGNKYRGLYNIVLKSIGAAMKRHPDVRLDDVIDYAQPMVDPGYYFMDSPGNDLESIAGQVAAGCNMIFFVTGNGSITNFPFVPTLKVITTTQRYELLSNEMDVNAGAYLDGVPMDDLGETMMEQTLDVASGTRSKGEKAGHTQVSIWRDWRQTDTSNLETIRSLSEPGGLPIPVSGDLPLPSSNYTALSSEGRIATDFHGLVLPTSLCSGQVADLCVKHLASEKIGFDHGLSGYVTLVHTEGCGNGGEMAEQMYTRTMMGYLTHPLVRFALLLEHGCEKTHNDYLQHELELLGLSKEDFGWASIQLDGGIDNVMKIAESWFSKRCEGMANFDTVEVDFSRLSVGLVATGPVEGESATTLAEFTRQIVLRGGTVVLPEESVLLSTDAYRDGTLGTTAANPTLRYGQRPKRPGLHIMETQTDHWVETLTGMGGTGVEMLIAYAGEHPLQGHPLVPMLQISGESSCKAFYGDDLDLELTGRSGDDTPALHRLVLDLASRKYKTKASANGNIDFQFTRGLLGVSM
;
A
#
# COMPACT_ATOMS: atom_id res chain seq x y z
N MET A 1 7.90 -38.48 29.99
CA MET A 1 7.23 -39.15 28.88
C MET A 1 6.85 -38.04 27.89
N GLY A 2 7.23 -38.15 26.64
CA GLY A 2 6.83 -37.18 25.64
C GLY A 2 5.31 -37.18 25.46
N ILE A 3 4.74 -36.01 25.14
CA ILE A 3 3.31 -35.91 24.83
C ILE A 3 3.07 -36.66 23.53
N THR A 4 2.03 -37.46 23.48
CA THR A 4 1.61 -38.19 22.27
C THR A 4 0.35 -37.56 21.72
N TYR A 5 0.31 -37.33 20.41
CA TYR A 5 -0.83 -36.76 19.69
C TYR A 5 -1.29 -37.69 18.58
N GLU A 6 -2.59 -37.77 18.37
CA GLU A 6 -3.15 -38.29 17.13
C GLU A 6 -2.94 -37.28 16.00
N PHE A 7 -2.55 -37.73 14.83
CA PHE A 7 -2.28 -36.85 13.67
C PHE A 7 -3.44 -35.91 13.38
N SER A 8 -4.68 -36.39 13.43
CA SER A 8 -5.88 -35.59 13.15
C SER A 8 -6.05 -34.38 14.08
N GLU A 9 -5.42 -34.39 15.27
CA GLU A 9 -5.48 -33.28 16.23
C GLU A 9 -4.49 -32.14 15.93
N ILE A 10 -3.37 -32.48 15.23
CA ILE A 10 -2.22 -31.59 15.15
C ILE A 10 -1.66 -31.39 13.74
N GLY A 11 -2.12 -32.15 12.77
CA GLY A 11 -1.62 -32.14 11.41
C GLY A 11 -2.73 -32.12 10.36
N ARG A 12 -2.44 -31.54 9.21
CA ARG A 12 -3.31 -31.59 8.04
C ARG A 12 -2.49 -31.93 6.80
N LEU A 13 -2.99 -32.85 5.99
CA LEU A 13 -2.52 -33.05 4.62
C LEU A 13 -3.47 -32.28 3.68
N PRO A 14 -2.97 -31.42 2.81
CA PRO A 14 -3.79 -30.78 1.79
C PRO A 14 -4.57 -31.77 0.92
N LEU A 15 -3.91 -32.87 0.49
CA LEU A 15 -4.57 -34.01 -0.17
C LEU A 15 -4.05 -35.35 0.36
N GLU A 16 -4.86 -36.37 0.22
CA GLU A 16 -4.43 -37.75 0.47
C GLU A 16 -3.36 -38.14 -0.56
N GLY A 17 -2.18 -38.54 -0.08
CA GLY A 17 -1.01 -38.84 -0.93
C GLY A 17 0.12 -37.82 -0.77
N ASP A 18 -0.11 -36.70 -0.13
CA ASP A 18 0.97 -35.80 0.28
C ASP A 18 1.88 -36.48 1.31
N ASN A 19 3.20 -36.26 1.19
CA ASN A 19 4.21 -36.88 2.07
C ASN A 19 4.69 -35.94 3.18
N VAL A 20 4.21 -34.70 3.19
CA VAL A 20 4.46 -33.69 4.24
C VAL A 20 3.17 -33.08 4.75
N ALA A 21 3.05 -32.97 6.07
CA ALA A 21 1.89 -32.43 6.74
C ALA A 21 2.13 -30.99 7.25
N ILE A 22 1.07 -30.21 7.35
CA ILE A 22 1.04 -28.86 7.95
C ILE A 22 0.69 -29.02 9.43
N ALA A 23 1.50 -28.47 10.35
CA ALA A 23 1.20 -28.44 11.78
C ALA A 23 0.12 -27.37 12.06
N THR A 24 -0.93 -27.74 12.79
CA THR A 24 -2.06 -26.82 13.11
C THR A 24 -1.81 -25.98 14.37
N ARG A 25 -0.72 -26.24 15.07
CA ARG A 25 -0.25 -25.52 16.26
C ARG A 25 1.26 -25.70 16.40
N VAL A 26 1.87 -24.96 17.32
CA VAL A 26 3.27 -25.22 17.69
C VAL A 26 3.39 -26.60 18.35
N LEU A 27 4.26 -27.43 17.80
CA LEU A 27 4.52 -28.79 18.28
C LEU A 27 5.94 -28.89 18.86
N PRO A 28 6.11 -29.20 20.15
CA PRO A 28 7.44 -29.31 20.78
C PRO A 28 8.28 -30.46 20.22
N ALA A 29 9.59 -30.26 20.15
CA ALA A 29 10.52 -31.35 19.83
C ALA A 29 10.34 -32.52 20.80
N GLY A 30 10.44 -33.76 20.29
CA GLY A 30 10.31 -34.98 21.08
C GLY A 30 8.88 -35.43 21.38
N CYS A 31 7.84 -34.69 20.98
CA CYS A 31 6.49 -35.23 21.01
C CYS A 31 6.32 -36.33 19.95
N ILE A 32 5.44 -37.29 20.23
CA ILE A 32 5.20 -38.50 19.40
C ILE A 32 3.90 -38.27 18.62
N ILE A 33 3.94 -38.45 17.31
CA ILE A 33 2.79 -38.38 16.42
C ILE A 33 2.35 -39.80 16.06
N GLN A 34 1.07 -40.10 16.22
CA GLN A 34 0.45 -41.34 15.74
C GLN A 34 -0.24 -41.11 14.39
N TYR A 35 0.23 -41.76 13.35
CA TYR A 35 -0.29 -41.63 11.98
C TYR A 35 -0.32 -42.98 11.26
N ARG A 36 -1.49 -43.38 10.74
CA ARG A 36 -1.71 -44.66 9.99
C ARG A 36 -1.16 -45.93 10.69
N GLY A 37 -1.21 -45.93 12.03
CA GLY A 37 -0.76 -47.08 12.83
C GLY A 37 0.75 -47.08 13.13
N GLU A 38 1.48 -46.10 12.69
CA GLU A 38 2.89 -45.87 13.02
C GLU A 38 3.02 -44.70 14.01
N ALA A 39 4.08 -44.74 14.82
CA ALA A 39 4.38 -43.67 15.78
C ALA A 39 5.80 -43.17 15.53
N PHE A 40 5.99 -41.87 15.41
CA PHE A 40 7.29 -41.25 15.22
C PHE A 40 7.46 -39.98 16.06
N PRO A 41 8.66 -39.70 16.59
CA PRO A 41 8.94 -38.50 17.33
C PRO A 41 9.24 -37.33 16.39
N LEU A 42 8.86 -36.12 16.77
CA LEU A 42 9.35 -34.91 16.10
C LEU A 42 10.80 -34.63 16.47
N THR A 43 11.63 -34.37 15.46
CA THR A 43 13.07 -34.15 15.67
C THR A 43 13.39 -32.72 16.13
N SER A 44 12.49 -31.77 15.84
CA SER A 44 12.61 -30.35 16.17
C SER A 44 11.24 -29.79 16.55
N THR A 45 11.20 -28.63 17.19
CA THR A 45 9.95 -27.87 17.40
C THR A 45 9.45 -27.38 16.05
N ILE A 46 8.17 -27.67 15.75
CA ILE A 46 7.51 -27.26 14.50
C ILE A 46 6.57 -26.11 14.80
N LEU A 47 6.70 -25.00 14.09
CA LEU A 47 5.77 -23.86 14.20
C LEU A 47 4.41 -24.19 13.58
N GLU A 48 3.37 -23.46 14.01
CA GLU A 48 2.07 -23.48 13.35
C GLU A 48 2.20 -23.08 11.87
N GLY A 49 1.55 -23.83 10.99
CA GLY A 49 1.64 -23.67 9.54
C GLY A 49 2.86 -24.31 8.90
N HIS A 50 3.88 -24.66 9.67
CA HIS A 50 5.09 -25.28 9.15
C HIS A 50 4.90 -26.80 8.91
N ARG A 51 5.79 -27.35 8.10
CA ARG A 51 5.65 -28.72 7.60
C ARG A 51 6.60 -29.72 8.28
N PHE A 52 6.10 -30.94 8.47
CA PHE A 52 6.88 -32.07 8.89
C PHE A 52 6.56 -33.29 8.00
N ALA A 53 7.56 -34.15 7.80
CA ALA A 53 7.38 -35.35 7.00
C ALA A 53 6.50 -36.38 7.74
N VAL A 54 5.57 -37.02 7.02
CA VAL A 54 4.71 -38.09 7.56
C VAL A 54 5.13 -39.46 7.09
N GLU A 55 6.02 -39.55 6.11
CA GLU A 55 6.66 -40.74 5.59
C GLU A 55 8.12 -40.46 5.24
N ALA A 56 8.91 -41.54 4.99
CA ALA A 56 10.30 -41.40 4.63
C ALA A 56 10.45 -40.92 3.17
N ILE A 57 11.17 -39.81 2.97
CA ILE A 57 11.46 -39.27 1.65
C ILE A 57 12.95 -39.46 1.36
N PRO A 58 13.33 -40.26 0.33
CA PRO A 58 14.73 -40.51 0.03
C PRO A 58 15.40 -39.24 -0.55
N ARG A 59 16.72 -39.17 -0.46
CA ARG A 59 17.49 -38.11 -1.15
C ARG A 59 17.15 -38.08 -2.65
N GLY A 60 16.86 -36.92 -3.19
CA GLY A 60 16.36 -36.76 -4.56
C GLY A 60 14.86 -37.05 -4.72
N GLY A 61 14.18 -37.46 -3.65
CA GLY A 61 12.73 -37.66 -3.65
C GLY A 61 11.97 -36.32 -3.66
N THR A 62 10.78 -36.34 -4.24
CA THR A 62 9.92 -35.15 -4.40
C THR A 62 9.07 -34.93 -3.16
N LEU A 63 9.03 -33.70 -2.69
CA LEU A 63 8.09 -33.24 -1.67
C LEU A 63 6.78 -32.81 -2.32
N LEU A 64 5.65 -33.29 -1.81
CA LEU A 64 4.32 -33.11 -2.38
C LEU A 64 3.39 -32.32 -1.45
N SER A 65 2.65 -31.39 -2.03
CA SER A 65 1.52 -30.69 -1.41
C SER A 65 0.42 -30.54 -2.46
N TRP A 66 -0.83 -30.91 -2.15
CA TRP A 66 -1.92 -31.11 -3.13
C TRP A 66 -1.56 -32.08 -4.26
N ASN A 67 -0.76 -33.09 -3.97
CA ASN A 67 -0.16 -34.04 -4.92
C ASN A 67 0.69 -33.38 -6.03
N LEU A 68 1.08 -32.11 -5.84
CA LEU A 68 1.96 -31.36 -6.74
C LEU A 68 3.35 -31.19 -6.12
N PRO A 69 4.42 -31.24 -6.94
CA PRO A 69 5.77 -31.09 -6.44
C PRO A 69 6.08 -29.65 -6.07
N PHE A 70 6.69 -29.43 -4.88
CA PHE A 70 7.17 -28.12 -4.47
C PHE A 70 8.64 -28.06 -4.11
N GLY A 71 9.33 -29.19 -4.08
CA GLY A 71 10.75 -29.26 -3.77
C GLY A 71 11.31 -30.68 -3.90
N VAL A 72 12.63 -30.79 -3.82
CA VAL A 72 13.39 -32.02 -3.90
C VAL A 72 14.26 -32.17 -2.67
N ALA A 73 14.19 -33.34 -2.00
CA ALA A 73 14.97 -33.65 -0.81
C ALA A 73 16.48 -33.65 -1.13
N THR A 74 17.28 -32.89 -0.40
CA THR A 74 18.75 -32.85 -0.53
C THR A 74 19.43 -33.93 0.27
N GLU A 75 18.73 -34.51 1.25
CA GLU A 75 19.12 -35.63 2.07
C GLU A 75 17.91 -36.54 2.33
N GLN A 76 18.09 -37.67 3.02
CA GLN A 76 16.98 -38.49 3.45
C GLN A 76 16.19 -37.80 4.55
N ILE A 77 14.89 -37.58 4.35
CA ILE A 77 13.98 -36.98 5.33
C ILE A 77 13.17 -38.12 5.97
N LEU A 78 13.25 -38.24 7.27
CA LEU A 78 12.53 -39.27 8.03
C LEU A 78 11.18 -38.76 8.56
N PRO A 79 10.18 -39.61 8.83
CA PRO A 79 8.95 -39.21 9.48
C PRO A 79 9.22 -38.43 10.78
N GLY A 80 8.52 -37.30 10.99
CA GLY A 80 8.72 -36.41 12.12
C GLY A 80 9.85 -35.39 11.95
N ALA A 81 10.58 -35.43 10.84
CA ALA A 81 11.57 -34.40 10.55
C ALA A 81 10.90 -33.08 10.14
N TYR A 82 11.43 -31.96 10.65
CA TYR A 82 11.06 -30.60 10.19
C TYR A 82 11.51 -30.43 8.74
N VAL A 83 10.61 -30.08 7.87
CA VAL A 83 10.86 -29.83 6.45
C VAL A 83 11.20 -28.37 6.26
N CYS A 84 12.42 -28.04 5.81
CA CYS A 84 12.87 -26.66 5.67
C CYS A 84 13.83 -26.46 4.49
N ASN A 85 13.70 -25.34 3.81
CA ASN A 85 14.61 -24.85 2.76
C ASN A 85 15.47 -23.69 3.27
N PRO A 86 16.48 -23.20 2.51
CA PRO A 86 17.31 -22.08 2.92
C PRO A 86 16.50 -20.82 3.24
N GLN A 87 15.49 -20.51 2.43
CA GLN A 87 14.70 -19.28 2.51
C GLN A 87 13.89 -19.20 3.81
N ILE A 88 13.30 -20.33 4.26
CA ILE A 88 12.57 -20.36 5.53
C ILE A 88 13.49 -20.21 6.72
N LEU A 89 14.66 -20.87 6.70
CA LEU A 89 15.62 -20.76 7.79
C LEU A 89 16.16 -19.33 7.91
N GLU A 90 16.40 -18.65 6.80
CA GLU A 90 16.82 -17.24 6.79
C GLU A 90 15.72 -16.32 7.34
N ALA A 91 14.48 -16.46 6.87
CA ALA A 91 13.36 -15.66 7.34
C ALA A 91 13.09 -15.84 8.85
N LEU A 92 13.31 -17.05 9.38
CA LEU A 92 13.12 -17.33 10.81
C LEU A 92 14.27 -16.83 11.69
N LYS A 93 15.50 -16.65 11.15
CA LYS A 93 16.63 -16.08 11.92
C LYS A 93 16.39 -14.65 12.37
N LEU A 94 15.58 -13.89 11.62
CA LEU A 94 15.21 -12.52 11.95
C LEU A 94 14.09 -12.41 13.00
N ARG A 95 13.59 -13.56 13.51
CA ARG A 95 12.54 -13.61 14.52
C ARG A 95 13.11 -14.06 15.86
N ASN A 96 12.64 -13.49 16.95
CA ASN A 96 13.00 -13.85 18.31
C ASN A 96 12.29 -15.14 18.73
N LEU A 97 12.85 -16.31 18.33
CA LEU A 97 12.31 -17.62 18.65
C LEU A 97 12.91 -18.16 19.95
N GLU A 98 12.07 -18.74 20.83
CA GLU A 98 12.49 -19.33 22.11
C GLU A 98 13.10 -20.74 21.97
N PHE A 99 13.29 -21.25 20.76
CA PHE A 99 13.81 -22.59 20.47
C PHE A 99 14.79 -22.58 19.29
N SER A 100 15.61 -23.64 19.19
CA SER A 100 16.59 -23.77 18.11
C SER A 100 15.96 -24.30 16.83
N LEU A 101 16.27 -23.66 15.71
CA LEU A 101 15.93 -24.13 14.37
C LEU A 101 16.87 -25.26 13.93
N PRO A 102 16.47 -26.09 12.90
CA PRO A 102 17.40 -26.97 12.22
C PRO A 102 18.64 -26.21 11.71
N ALA A 103 19.80 -26.85 11.81
CA ALA A 103 21.07 -26.20 11.43
C ALA A 103 21.23 -26.08 9.90
N THR A 104 20.64 -26.99 9.15
CA THR A 104 20.75 -27.08 7.68
C THR A 104 19.38 -27.33 7.05
N PRO A 105 19.15 -26.81 5.84
CA PRO A 105 17.97 -27.17 5.06
C PRO A 105 18.06 -28.62 4.60
N ASN A 106 16.90 -29.29 4.42
CA ASN A 106 16.81 -30.65 3.96
C ASN A 106 16.10 -30.84 2.63
N PHE A 107 15.65 -29.73 2.02
CA PHE A 107 15.18 -29.73 0.63
C PHE A 107 15.57 -28.42 -0.07
N GLU A 108 15.55 -28.45 -1.39
CA GLU A 108 15.68 -27.29 -2.27
C GLU A 108 14.40 -27.10 -3.09
N ASP A 109 14.12 -25.87 -3.44
CA ASP A 109 12.97 -25.50 -4.26
C ASP A 109 13.13 -26.06 -5.68
N ARG A 110 12.03 -26.54 -6.25
CA ARG A 110 11.97 -26.95 -7.64
C ARG A 110 10.70 -26.43 -8.29
N ILE A 111 10.89 -25.58 -9.28
CA ILE A 111 9.83 -25.06 -10.14
C ILE A 111 10.00 -25.72 -11.50
N GLU A 112 9.03 -26.57 -11.89
CA GLU A 112 9.03 -27.17 -13.22
C GLU A 112 8.23 -26.30 -14.17
N PRO A 113 8.82 -25.81 -15.28
CA PRO A 113 8.07 -25.08 -16.28
C PRO A 113 6.93 -25.94 -16.85
N TYR A 114 5.71 -25.41 -16.82
CA TYR A 114 4.59 -26.06 -17.46
C TYR A 114 4.69 -25.91 -18.99
N LEU A 115 4.64 -27.03 -19.69
CA LEU A 115 4.67 -27.10 -21.15
C LEU A 115 3.29 -27.49 -21.67
N LEU A 116 2.58 -26.54 -22.27
CA LEU A 116 1.31 -26.82 -22.93
C LEU A 116 1.55 -27.60 -24.23
N ASP A 117 0.99 -28.79 -24.30
CA ASP A 117 0.98 -29.58 -25.53
C ASP A 117 -0.37 -29.42 -26.28
N PRO A 118 -0.40 -28.68 -27.39
CA PRO A 118 -1.62 -28.44 -28.15
C PRO A 118 -2.26 -29.74 -28.69
N THR A 119 -1.48 -30.80 -28.83
CA THR A 119 -1.97 -32.07 -29.42
C THR A 119 -2.72 -32.93 -28.42
N THR A 120 -2.47 -32.73 -27.13
CA THR A 120 -3.11 -33.47 -26.02
C THR A 120 -4.09 -32.64 -25.24
N PHE A 121 -4.21 -31.33 -25.56
CA PHE A 121 -5.11 -30.43 -24.86
C PHE A 121 -6.58 -30.86 -25.02
N ILE A 122 -7.29 -30.94 -23.91
CA ILE A 122 -8.73 -31.26 -23.87
C ILE A 122 -9.48 -30.02 -23.34
N PRO A 123 -10.38 -29.42 -24.13
CA PRO A 123 -11.21 -28.32 -23.65
C PRO A 123 -12.02 -28.71 -22.41
N GLY A 124 -12.05 -27.80 -21.46
CA GLY A 124 -12.80 -27.98 -20.21
C GLY A 124 -14.31 -27.97 -20.41
N THR A 125 -15.00 -28.63 -19.52
CA THR A 125 -16.48 -28.68 -19.52
C THR A 125 -17.02 -27.41 -18.89
N PRO A 126 -17.99 -26.72 -19.54
CA PRO A 126 -18.66 -25.57 -18.92
C PRO A 126 -19.30 -25.92 -17.60
N THR A 127 -19.24 -25.01 -16.62
CA THR A 127 -19.95 -25.17 -15.36
C THR A 127 -21.44 -25.25 -15.63
N ALA A 128 -22.11 -26.31 -15.14
CA ALA A 128 -23.53 -26.50 -15.33
C ALA A 128 -24.32 -25.40 -14.64
N LEU A 129 -25.24 -24.75 -15.35
CA LEU A 129 -26.11 -23.73 -14.79
C LEU A 129 -27.32 -24.37 -14.08
N ASP A 130 -27.62 -23.85 -12.90
CA ASP A 130 -28.85 -24.16 -12.17
C ASP A 130 -29.98 -23.19 -12.55
N THR A 131 -31.22 -23.58 -12.23
CA THR A 131 -32.33 -22.64 -12.27
C THR A 131 -32.07 -21.56 -11.19
N PRO A 132 -32.09 -20.26 -11.52
CA PRO A 132 -31.90 -19.20 -10.55
C PRO A 132 -32.89 -19.33 -9.39
N SER A 133 -32.39 -19.49 -8.17
CA SER A 133 -33.22 -19.74 -6.98
C SER A 133 -32.98 -18.73 -5.86
N ARG A 134 -31.88 -17.97 -5.94
CA ARG A 134 -31.48 -17.00 -4.92
C ARG A 134 -31.49 -15.58 -5.50
N SER A 135 -31.76 -14.62 -4.64
CA SER A 135 -31.77 -13.19 -4.99
C SER A 135 -31.22 -12.36 -3.85
N PHE A 136 -30.83 -11.14 -4.17
CA PHE A 136 -30.41 -10.11 -3.22
C PHE A 136 -31.10 -8.77 -3.55
N LEU A 137 -31.10 -7.83 -2.62
CA LEU A 137 -31.62 -6.49 -2.86
C LEU A 137 -30.51 -5.59 -3.42
N GLY A 138 -30.50 -5.40 -4.74
CA GLY A 138 -29.48 -4.63 -5.47
C GLY A 138 -30.03 -3.40 -6.17
N TYR A 139 -29.13 -2.58 -6.69
CA TYR A 139 -29.45 -1.40 -7.49
C TYR A 139 -29.29 -1.73 -8.97
N GLU A 140 -30.40 -1.85 -9.69
CA GLU A 140 -30.39 -2.03 -11.14
C GLU A 140 -29.88 -0.75 -11.83
N ARG A 141 -28.93 -0.92 -12.75
CA ARG A 141 -28.33 0.20 -13.48
C ARG A 141 -28.73 0.20 -14.96
N SER A 142 -28.88 1.40 -15.51
CA SER A 142 -29.07 1.60 -16.95
C SER A 142 -27.82 1.23 -17.78
N SER A 143 -27.97 1.19 -19.10
CA SER A 143 -26.86 1.09 -20.07
C SER A 143 -25.92 -0.11 -19.86
N ASN A 144 -26.48 -1.26 -19.47
CA ASN A 144 -25.74 -2.52 -19.27
C ASN A 144 -24.63 -2.45 -18.19
N ARG A 145 -24.67 -1.47 -17.29
CA ARG A 145 -23.71 -1.37 -16.18
C ARG A 145 -23.87 -2.49 -15.14
N GLY A 146 -24.94 -3.29 -15.22
CA GLY A 146 -25.20 -4.40 -14.33
C GLY A 146 -25.94 -4.00 -13.05
N VAL A 147 -25.64 -4.66 -11.95
CA VAL A 147 -26.34 -4.49 -10.65
C VAL A 147 -25.35 -4.01 -9.60
N GLY A 148 -25.68 -2.92 -8.91
CA GLY A 148 -24.91 -2.42 -7.79
C GLY A 148 -25.29 -3.11 -6.47
N THR A 149 -24.32 -3.44 -5.64
CA THR A 149 -24.49 -3.84 -4.24
C THR A 149 -24.46 -2.63 -3.30
N ARG A 150 -24.05 -1.49 -3.82
CA ARG A 150 -24.03 -0.17 -3.16
C ARG A 150 -24.51 0.91 -4.12
N ASN A 151 -24.86 2.08 -3.56
CA ASN A 151 -25.20 3.28 -4.30
C ASN A 151 -24.45 4.46 -3.71
N THR A 152 -23.23 4.68 -4.21
CA THR A 152 -22.29 5.67 -3.66
C THR A 152 -22.15 6.88 -4.58
N ILE A 153 -21.77 8.02 -4.01
CA ILE A 153 -21.27 9.18 -4.76
C ILE A 153 -19.75 9.12 -4.68
N LEU A 154 -19.08 8.99 -5.82
CA LEU A 154 -17.64 8.82 -5.94
C LEU A 154 -16.97 10.17 -6.23
N ILE A 155 -15.92 10.50 -5.48
CA ILE A 155 -14.97 11.55 -5.78
C ILE A 155 -13.68 10.86 -6.27
N LEU A 156 -13.30 11.14 -7.52
CA LEU A 156 -12.21 10.46 -8.21
C LEU A 156 -11.14 11.47 -8.63
N GLY A 157 -9.93 11.36 -8.09
CA GLY A 157 -8.78 12.10 -8.60
C GLY A 157 -8.22 11.43 -9.86
N THR A 158 -7.87 12.19 -10.89
CA THR A 158 -7.20 11.63 -12.07
C THR A 158 -5.77 11.22 -11.78
N THR A 159 -5.12 11.89 -10.84
CA THR A 159 -3.73 11.64 -10.43
C THR A 159 -3.58 11.77 -8.92
N SER A 160 -2.45 11.34 -8.38
CA SER A 160 -2.11 11.50 -6.96
C SER A 160 -2.05 12.98 -6.53
N ARG A 161 -1.84 13.93 -7.46
CA ARG A 161 -1.83 15.37 -7.15
C ARG A 161 -3.16 15.87 -6.58
N THR A 162 -4.27 15.20 -6.90
CA THR A 162 -5.61 15.54 -6.41
C THR A 162 -6.08 14.68 -5.23
N ALA A 163 -5.26 13.73 -4.75
CA ALA A 163 -5.63 12.77 -3.70
C ALA A 163 -6.07 13.44 -2.40
N SER A 164 -5.30 14.41 -1.91
CA SER A 164 -5.63 15.15 -0.69
C SER A 164 -6.89 16.01 -0.85
N PHE A 165 -7.10 16.63 -2.01
CA PHE A 165 -8.32 17.37 -2.32
C PHE A 165 -9.55 16.46 -2.27
N ALA A 166 -9.51 15.31 -2.94
CA ALA A 166 -10.59 14.34 -2.97
C ALA A 166 -10.94 13.86 -1.55
N SER A 167 -9.94 13.57 -0.72
CA SER A 167 -10.12 13.17 0.68
C SER A 167 -10.77 14.29 1.51
N ARG A 168 -10.33 15.53 1.37
CA ARG A 168 -10.93 16.67 2.09
C ARG A 168 -12.35 16.99 1.63
N LEU A 169 -12.62 16.86 0.33
CA LEU A 169 -13.97 17.02 -0.19
C LEU A 169 -14.91 15.93 0.34
N ARG A 170 -14.45 14.68 0.43
CA ARG A 170 -15.20 13.61 1.08
C ARG A 170 -15.52 13.95 2.54
N GLU A 171 -14.51 14.34 3.33
CA GLU A 171 -14.70 14.72 4.74
C GLU A 171 -15.75 15.82 4.91
N LYS A 172 -15.72 16.83 4.02
CA LYS A 172 -16.69 17.93 4.01
C LYS A 172 -18.12 17.47 3.65
N SER A 173 -18.23 16.45 2.80
CA SER A 173 -19.49 16.06 2.17
C SER A 173 -20.18 14.86 2.83
N VAL A 174 -19.44 14.02 3.57
CA VAL A 174 -19.95 12.75 4.10
C VAL A 174 -21.22 12.89 4.95
N GLY A 175 -21.37 13.97 5.72
CA GLY A 175 -22.57 14.25 6.52
C GLY A 175 -23.86 14.49 5.71
N LEU A 176 -23.77 14.64 4.38
CA LEU A 176 -24.95 14.70 3.52
C LEU A 176 -25.72 13.37 3.49
N VAL A 177 -25.02 12.24 3.61
CA VAL A 177 -25.59 10.88 3.53
C VAL A 177 -26.69 10.68 4.57
N ASP A 178 -26.54 11.20 5.78
CA ASP A 178 -27.47 11.01 6.90
C ASP A 178 -28.91 11.46 6.60
N ARG A 179 -29.09 12.22 5.52
CA ARG A 179 -30.38 12.74 5.10
C ARG A 179 -31.11 11.86 4.07
N PHE A 180 -30.45 10.79 3.57
CA PHE A 180 -30.92 10.05 2.41
C PHE A 180 -30.84 8.52 2.65
N GLU A 181 -31.97 7.84 2.52
CA GLU A 181 -32.08 6.40 2.79
C GLU A 181 -31.38 5.51 1.74
N HIS A 182 -31.30 5.99 0.50
CA HIS A 182 -30.86 5.20 -0.64
C HIS A 182 -29.50 5.63 -1.18
N ILE A 183 -28.72 6.40 -0.42
CA ILE A 183 -27.31 6.69 -0.68
C ILE A 183 -26.52 5.97 0.40
N ASP A 184 -25.71 4.98 0.00
CA ASP A 184 -24.94 4.20 0.96
C ASP A 184 -23.75 4.98 1.54
N ASP A 185 -23.04 5.78 0.73
CA ASP A 185 -21.90 6.60 1.20
C ASP A 185 -21.49 7.66 0.16
N ILE A 186 -20.67 8.64 0.61
CA ILE A 186 -19.85 9.51 -0.26
C ILE A 186 -18.41 9.09 -0.03
N VAL A 187 -17.73 8.62 -1.07
CA VAL A 187 -16.41 8.02 -1.00
C VAL A 187 -15.43 8.71 -1.92
N CYS A 188 -14.14 8.61 -1.63
CA CYS A 188 -13.09 9.02 -2.54
C CYS A 188 -12.24 7.82 -2.96
N ALA A 189 -11.83 7.81 -4.22
CA ALA A 189 -10.77 6.95 -4.73
C ALA A 189 -9.52 7.81 -4.94
N SER A 190 -8.68 7.85 -3.91
CA SER A 190 -7.38 8.51 -3.94
C SER A 190 -6.32 7.43 -4.17
N HIS A 191 -5.46 7.65 -5.17
CA HIS A 191 -4.43 6.70 -5.56
C HIS A 191 -3.07 7.39 -5.72
N THR A 192 -2.02 6.60 -5.89
CA THR A 192 -0.63 7.05 -5.89
C THR A 192 -0.07 7.36 -7.28
N GLU A 193 -0.85 7.19 -8.35
CA GLU A 193 -0.34 7.24 -9.73
C GLU A 193 -0.42 8.63 -10.37
N GLY A 194 0.42 8.88 -11.38
CA GLY A 194 0.39 10.09 -12.21
C GLY A 194 0.87 11.37 -11.53
N GLY A 195 1.62 11.30 -10.43
CA GLY A 195 2.09 12.47 -9.68
C GLY A 195 3.30 13.20 -10.28
N GLY A 196 3.88 12.67 -11.36
CA GLY A 196 5.00 13.26 -12.10
C GLY A 196 4.55 14.26 -13.19
N TYR A 197 5.53 14.72 -13.96
CA TYR A 197 5.30 15.64 -15.10
C TYR A 197 5.23 14.92 -16.46
N HIS A 198 5.70 13.67 -16.51
CA HIS A 198 5.73 12.84 -17.71
C HIS A 198 4.66 11.77 -17.68
N ASP A 199 4.22 11.32 -18.86
CA ASP A 199 3.31 10.19 -18.98
C ASP A 199 3.95 8.94 -18.33
N PRO A 200 3.25 8.28 -17.37
CA PRO A 200 3.77 7.07 -16.76
C PRO A 200 3.68 5.87 -17.72
N ASN A 201 4.55 4.85 -17.54
CA ASN A 201 4.53 3.65 -18.36
C ASN A 201 3.20 2.89 -18.32
N ASN A 202 2.45 3.04 -17.21
CA ASN A 202 1.16 2.40 -17.00
C ASN A 202 -0.03 3.28 -17.39
N LEU A 203 0.15 4.33 -18.22
CA LEU A 203 -0.91 5.31 -18.53
C LEU A 203 -2.18 4.66 -19.08
N ASP A 204 -2.05 3.74 -20.01
CA ASP A 204 -3.19 3.02 -20.61
C ASP A 204 -3.96 2.21 -19.56
N LEU A 205 -3.24 1.49 -18.72
CA LEU A 205 -3.79 0.75 -17.59
C LEU A 205 -4.50 1.67 -16.58
N LEU A 206 -3.91 2.84 -16.29
CA LEU A 206 -4.50 3.85 -15.41
C LEU A 206 -5.81 4.40 -16.00
N LEU A 207 -5.85 4.70 -17.30
CA LEU A 207 -7.05 5.13 -18.02
C LEU A 207 -8.18 4.08 -17.93
N HIS A 208 -7.87 2.82 -18.21
CA HIS A 208 -8.85 1.72 -18.08
C HIS A 208 -9.39 1.60 -16.65
N THR A 209 -8.52 1.74 -15.66
CA THR A 209 -8.91 1.64 -14.25
C THR A 209 -9.85 2.77 -13.84
N LEU A 210 -9.49 4.02 -14.14
CA LEU A 210 -10.33 5.17 -13.79
C LEU A 210 -11.66 5.15 -14.55
N ALA A 211 -11.65 4.79 -15.84
CA ALA A 211 -12.87 4.61 -16.64
C ALA A 211 -13.77 3.53 -16.02
N GLY A 212 -13.21 2.38 -15.63
CA GLY A 212 -13.93 1.32 -14.94
C GLY A 212 -14.56 1.78 -13.62
N PHE A 213 -13.86 2.61 -12.84
CA PHE A 213 -14.39 3.19 -11.60
C PHE A 213 -15.57 4.14 -11.89
N VAL A 214 -15.46 4.99 -12.90
CA VAL A 214 -16.54 5.91 -13.29
C VAL A 214 -17.84 5.15 -13.61
N VAL A 215 -17.77 4.08 -14.39
CA VAL A 215 -18.96 3.33 -14.83
C VAL A 215 -19.35 2.20 -13.88
N HIS A 216 -18.65 2.01 -12.77
CA HIS A 216 -18.90 0.89 -11.86
C HIS A 216 -20.36 0.83 -11.37
N PRO A 217 -20.99 -0.37 -11.27
CA PRO A 217 -22.40 -0.46 -10.88
C PRO A 217 -22.70 0.06 -9.47
N ASN A 218 -21.72 0.09 -8.58
CA ASN A 218 -21.90 0.65 -7.23
C ASN A 218 -21.86 2.19 -7.19
N VAL A 219 -21.50 2.84 -8.31
CA VAL A 219 -21.41 4.31 -8.41
C VAL A 219 -22.74 4.87 -8.91
N GLY A 220 -23.42 5.68 -8.07
CA GLY A 220 -24.63 6.40 -8.39
C GLY A 220 -24.41 7.79 -8.99
N ALA A 221 -23.28 8.42 -8.65
CA ALA A 221 -22.79 9.67 -9.25
C ALA A 221 -21.27 9.77 -9.09
N VAL A 222 -20.59 10.53 -9.94
CA VAL A 222 -19.13 10.67 -9.88
C VAL A 222 -18.67 12.10 -10.17
N LEU A 223 -17.79 12.62 -9.31
CA LEU A 223 -17.05 13.85 -9.51
C LEU A 223 -15.59 13.52 -9.79
N VAL A 224 -15.12 13.77 -11.02
CA VAL A 224 -13.73 13.56 -11.41
C VAL A 224 -12.97 14.88 -11.31
N VAL A 225 -11.79 14.87 -10.68
CA VAL A 225 -11.05 16.11 -10.40
C VAL A 225 -9.61 16.06 -10.91
N ASP A 226 -9.16 17.16 -11.54
CA ASP A 226 -7.79 17.39 -11.99
C ASP A 226 -7.34 18.84 -11.73
N TYR A 227 -6.06 19.14 -11.97
CA TYR A 227 -5.58 20.54 -12.11
C TYR A 227 -5.52 21.00 -13.58
N GLY A 228 -5.65 20.08 -14.54
CA GLY A 228 -5.68 20.34 -15.96
C GLY A 228 -4.31 20.38 -16.66
N ASN A 229 -3.22 20.11 -15.95
CA ASN A 229 -1.84 20.08 -16.49
C ASN A 229 -1.06 18.82 -16.09
N GLU A 230 -1.72 17.84 -15.52
CA GLU A 230 -1.16 16.54 -15.19
C GLU A 230 -0.99 15.68 -16.45
N PRO A 231 -0.19 14.60 -16.38
CA PRO A 231 -0.10 13.62 -17.46
C PRO A 231 -1.46 13.01 -17.84
N LEU A 232 -2.35 12.86 -16.86
CA LEU A 232 -3.71 12.39 -17.06
C LEU A 232 -4.70 13.47 -16.62
N THR A 233 -5.33 14.14 -17.57
CA THR A 233 -6.35 15.16 -17.34
C THR A 233 -7.77 14.61 -17.47
N ASN A 234 -8.75 15.36 -16.96
CA ASN A 234 -10.18 15.13 -17.19
C ASN A 234 -10.50 14.97 -18.68
N ALA A 235 -9.93 15.82 -19.52
CA ALA A 235 -10.16 15.77 -20.98
C ALA A 235 -9.62 14.46 -21.60
N LYS A 236 -8.41 14.03 -21.19
CA LYS A 236 -7.78 12.80 -21.69
C LYS A 236 -8.58 11.56 -21.24
N LEU A 237 -9.09 11.57 -20.01
CA LEU A 237 -9.96 10.49 -19.53
C LEU A 237 -11.30 10.44 -20.28
N GLN A 238 -11.93 11.60 -20.52
CA GLN A 238 -13.18 11.66 -21.30
C GLN A 238 -12.99 11.16 -22.74
N GLU A 239 -11.93 11.62 -23.42
CA GLU A 239 -11.59 11.18 -24.78
C GLU A 239 -11.41 9.66 -24.83
N PHE A 240 -10.66 9.09 -23.86
CA PHE A 240 -10.48 7.65 -23.73
C PHE A 240 -11.81 6.91 -23.50
N MET A 241 -12.68 7.43 -22.63
CA MET A 241 -13.99 6.82 -22.35
C MET A 241 -14.92 6.87 -23.55
N ASP A 242 -14.88 7.94 -24.33
CA ASP A 242 -15.67 8.09 -25.55
C ASP A 242 -15.17 7.13 -26.67
N GLU A 243 -13.86 7.02 -26.86
CA GLU A 243 -13.24 6.12 -27.83
C GLU A 243 -13.51 4.63 -27.54
N HIS A 244 -13.60 4.27 -26.26
CA HIS A 244 -13.84 2.89 -25.81
C HIS A 244 -15.31 2.63 -25.42
N GLU A 245 -16.22 3.54 -25.76
CA GLU A 245 -17.69 3.41 -25.59
C GLU A 245 -18.11 3.10 -24.13
N TYR A 246 -17.40 3.67 -23.12
CA TYR A 246 -17.80 3.53 -21.71
C TYR A 246 -19.15 4.21 -21.45
N PRO A 247 -20.14 3.54 -20.80
CA PRO A 247 -21.51 4.05 -20.65
C PRO A 247 -21.66 5.01 -19.45
N TYR A 248 -21.01 6.19 -19.47
CA TYR A 248 -21.05 7.14 -18.36
C TYR A 248 -22.12 8.25 -18.52
N SER A 249 -22.71 8.44 -19.69
CA SER A 249 -23.64 9.53 -19.97
C SER A 249 -24.89 9.52 -19.08
N ASP A 250 -25.34 8.34 -18.62
CA ASP A 250 -26.53 8.18 -17.77
C ASP A 250 -26.25 8.44 -16.29
N ILE A 251 -24.97 8.52 -15.91
CA ILE A 251 -24.55 8.75 -14.53
C ILE A 251 -24.50 10.24 -14.28
N PRO A 252 -25.07 10.79 -13.17
CA PRO A 252 -24.73 12.14 -12.76
C PRO A 252 -23.21 12.27 -12.61
N HIS A 253 -22.56 13.07 -13.45
CA HIS A 253 -21.11 13.23 -13.44
C HIS A 253 -20.71 14.68 -13.70
N GLU A 254 -19.52 15.02 -13.21
CA GLU A 254 -18.86 16.28 -13.56
C GLU A 254 -17.34 16.07 -13.57
N PHE A 255 -16.68 16.66 -14.55
CA PHE A 255 -15.23 16.73 -14.67
C PHE A 255 -14.81 18.14 -14.25
N LEU A 256 -14.31 18.25 -13.02
CA LEU A 256 -14.01 19.50 -12.35
C LEU A 256 -12.51 19.77 -12.36
N SER A 257 -12.04 20.77 -13.11
CA SER A 257 -10.67 21.24 -13.00
C SER A 257 -10.54 22.25 -11.84
N LEU A 258 -9.51 22.02 -10.99
CA LEU A 258 -9.24 22.80 -9.79
C LEU A 258 -8.56 24.12 -10.17
N THR A 259 -9.36 25.14 -10.39
CA THR A 259 -8.90 26.50 -10.68
C THR A 259 -9.33 27.45 -9.58
N GLY A 260 -8.40 28.22 -9.02
CA GLY A 260 -8.66 29.07 -7.86
C GLY A 260 -8.29 28.41 -6.53
N GLY A 261 -8.55 29.07 -5.42
CA GLY A 261 -8.17 28.66 -4.08
C GLY A 261 -8.73 27.31 -3.66
N PHE A 262 -7.98 26.57 -2.83
CA PHE A 262 -8.33 25.23 -2.36
C PHE A 262 -9.71 25.18 -1.68
N GLN A 263 -9.99 26.13 -0.77
CA GLN A 263 -11.29 26.20 -0.09
C GLN A 263 -12.44 26.52 -1.06
N GLN A 264 -12.20 27.40 -2.04
CA GLN A 264 -13.18 27.71 -3.06
C GLN A 264 -13.55 26.48 -3.90
N ASN A 265 -12.55 25.65 -4.26
CA ASN A 265 -12.78 24.41 -4.99
C ASN A 265 -13.50 23.37 -4.13
N LEU A 266 -13.22 23.30 -2.81
CA LEU A 266 -13.99 22.46 -1.90
C LEU A 266 -15.46 22.85 -1.84
N ASP A 267 -15.77 24.16 -1.84
CA ASP A 267 -17.16 24.64 -1.87
C ASP A 267 -17.84 24.32 -3.21
N ARG A 268 -17.12 24.46 -4.33
CA ARG A 268 -17.63 24.07 -5.65
C ARG A 268 -17.96 22.58 -5.70
N GLY A 269 -17.01 21.72 -5.31
CA GLY A 269 -17.21 20.27 -5.30
C GLY A 269 -18.35 19.85 -4.37
N TYR A 270 -18.45 20.45 -3.17
CA TYR A 270 -19.54 20.18 -2.23
C TYR A 270 -20.91 20.53 -2.86
N ASN A 271 -21.04 21.70 -3.49
CA ASN A 271 -22.30 22.11 -4.12
C ASN A 271 -22.72 21.17 -5.27
N VAL A 272 -21.76 20.66 -6.04
CA VAL A 272 -22.01 19.67 -7.09
C VAL A 272 -22.57 18.39 -6.47
N ILE A 273 -21.89 17.85 -5.44
CA ILE A 273 -22.31 16.63 -4.74
C ILE A 273 -23.69 16.82 -4.11
N GLU A 274 -23.90 17.92 -3.38
CA GLU A 274 -25.22 18.21 -2.75
C GLU A 274 -26.33 18.27 -3.80
N GLY A 275 -26.04 18.87 -4.97
CA GLY A 275 -27.00 18.97 -6.09
C GLY A 275 -27.43 17.60 -6.64
N TRP A 276 -26.62 16.56 -6.50
CA TRP A 276 -26.94 15.21 -6.98
C TRP A 276 -27.70 14.35 -5.98
N THR A 277 -27.66 14.65 -4.68
CA THR A 277 -28.17 13.77 -3.63
C THR A 277 -29.62 13.37 -3.85
N GLN A 278 -30.50 14.31 -4.23
CA GLN A 278 -31.90 14.01 -4.51
C GLN A 278 -32.07 13.02 -5.66
N ARG A 279 -31.33 13.20 -6.76
CA ARG A 279 -31.39 12.33 -7.93
C ARG A 279 -30.85 10.93 -7.61
N VAL A 280 -29.71 10.83 -6.94
CA VAL A 280 -29.09 9.54 -6.55
C VAL A 280 -30.01 8.78 -5.60
N ASN A 281 -30.67 9.46 -4.65
CA ASN A 281 -31.61 8.86 -3.70
C ASN A 281 -32.90 8.32 -4.34
N THR A 282 -33.19 8.63 -5.60
CA THR A 282 -34.36 8.05 -6.28
C THR A 282 -34.17 6.59 -6.67
N THR A 283 -32.94 6.12 -6.81
CA THR A 283 -32.62 4.73 -7.13
C THR A 283 -32.74 3.87 -5.87
N LYS A 284 -33.66 2.91 -5.89
CA LYS A 284 -33.98 2.03 -4.74
C LYS A 284 -33.46 0.63 -4.98
N ARG A 285 -33.17 -0.08 -3.89
CA ARG A 285 -32.88 -1.51 -3.95
C ARG A 285 -34.13 -2.28 -4.39
N THR A 286 -33.94 -3.21 -5.32
CA THR A 286 -34.95 -4.12 -5.81
C THR A 286 -34.43 -5.55 -5.84
N PRO A 287 -35.29 -6.59 -5.77
CA PRO A 287 -34.85 -7.97 -5.87
C PRO A 287 -34.10 -8.22 -7.19
N GLN A 288 -32.84 -8.66 -7.10
CA GLN A 288 -31.98 -8.97 -8.22
C GLN A 288 -31.52 -10.43 -8.15
N PRO A 289 -31.40 -11.14 -9.29
CA PRO A 289 -30.89 -12.50 -9.28
C PRO A 289 -29.38 -12.52 -8.94
N VAL A 290 -28.89 -13.64 -8.43
CA VAL A 290 -27.46 -13.86 -8.11
C VAL A 290 -26.57 -13.69 -9.35
N SER A 291 -27.11 -13.86 -10.54
CA SER A 291 -26.39 -13.57 -11.81
C SER A 291 -25.90 -12.12 -11.91
N GLY A 292 -26.41 -11.19 -11.11
CA GLY A 292 -25.89 -9.83 -11.00
C GLY A 292 -24.63 -9.68 -10.15
N LEU A 293 -24.15 -10.75 -9.49
CA LEU A 293 -22.93 -10.72 -8.70
C LEU A 293 -21.69 -11.03 -9.54
N LYS A 294 -20.67 -10.21 -9.38
CA LYS A 294 -19.33 -10.39 -9.92
C LYS A 294 -18.33 -10.35 -8.76
N ILE A 295 -17.73 -11.49 -8.43
CA ILE A 295 -16.92 -11.69 -7.24
C ILE A 295 -15.45 -11.51 -7.57
N ALA A 296 -14.74 -10.60 -6.91
CA ALA A 296 -13.29 -10.55 -6.89
C ALA A 296 -12.77 -11.57 -5.86
N LEU A 297 -11.85 -12.44 -6.26
CA LEU A 297 -11.21 -13.45 -5.42
C LEU A 297 -9.78 -13.01 -5.14
N GLN A 298 -9.50 -12.62 -3.92
CA GLN A 298 -8.23 -12.03 -3.51
C GLN A 298 -7.64 -12.75 -2.30
N CYS A 299 -6.32 -12.80 -2.20
CA CYS A 299 -5.65 -13.21 -0.97
C CYS A 299 -4.69 -12.13 -0.44
N GLY A 300 -4.74 -11.86 0.87
CA GLY A 300 -3.87 -10.90 1.53
C GLY A 300 -3.28 -11.43 2.81
N GLY A 301 -1.94 -11.42 2.91
CA GLY A 301 -1.26 -11.96 4.06
C GLY A 301 -1.49 -13.47 4.21
N SER A 302 -1.26 -14.24 3.15
CA SER A 302 -1.50 -15.69 3.08
C SER A 302 -0.65 -16.48 4.10
N ASP A 303 -1.21 -17.59 4.57
CA ASP A 303 -0.56 -18.60 5.41
C ASP A 303 -0.70 -20.00 4.81
N ALA A 304 -0.14 -21.01 5.47
CA ALA A 304 -0.23 -22.40 5.04
C ALA A 304 -1.67 -22.95 4.98
N PHE A 305 -2.61 -22.34 5.71
CA PHE A 305 -4.01 -22.77 5.75
C PHE A 305 -4.89 -22.08 4.71
N SER A 306 -4.41 -21.01 4.06
CA SER A 306 -5.17 -20.30 3.03
C SER A 306 -5.68 -21.24 1.94
N GLY A 307 -4.83 -22.14 1.43
CA GLY A 307 -5.20 -23.14 0.43
C GLY A 307 -5.97 -24.35 0.97
N VAL A 308 -6.12 -24.51 2.29
CA VAL A 308 -6.79 -25.65 2.92
C VAL A 308 -8.20 -25.29 3.39
N SER A 309 -8.40 -24.08 3.89
CA SER A 309 -9.69 -23.62 4.45
C SER A 309 -10.29 -22.42 3.72
N GLY A 310 -9.58 -21.28 3.68
CA GLY A 310 -10.13 -20.02 3.17
C GLY A 310 -10.37 -20.02 1.67
N ASN A 311 -9.37 -20.37 0.85
CA ASN A 311 -9.51 -20.37 -0.60
C ASN A 311 -10.53 -21.41 -1.10
N PRO A 312 -10.59 -22.65 -0.59
CA PRO A 312 -11.66 -23.59 -0.90
C PRO A 312 -13.05 -23.07 -0.54
N LEU A 313 -13.21 -22.35 0.58
CA LEU A 313 -14.50 -21.79 0.99
C LEU A 313 -14.98 -20.71 0.01
N VAL A 314 -14.11 -19.75 -0.34
CA VAL A 314 -14.48 -18.71 -1.33
C VAL A 314 -14.71 -19.30 -2.71
N SER A 315 -13.98 -20.36 -3.09
CA SER A 315 -14.19 -21.06 -4.37
C SER A 315 -15.54 -21.78 -4.41
N TRP A 316 -16.00 -22.32 -3.28
CA TRP A 316 -17.32 -22.93 -3.15
C TRP A 316 -18.41 -21.91 -3.43
N VAL A 317 -18.34 -20.71 -2.80
CA VAL A 317 -19.33 -19.64 -3.02
C VAL A 317 -19.25 -19.10 -4.44
N ALA A 318 -18.03 -18.91 -4.99
CA ALA A 318 -17.85 -18.48 -6.38
C ALA A 318 -18.47 -19.48 -7.38
N ARG A 319 -18.31 -20.78 -7.14
CA ARG A 319 -18.97 -21.85 -7.94
C ARG A 319 -20.48 -21.68 -7.92
N GLU A 320 -21.10 -21.50 -6.77
CA GLU A 320 -22.56 -21.33 -6.65
C GLU A 320 -23.05 -20.06 -7.35
N VAL A 321 -22.28 -18.96 -7.27
CA VAL A 321 -22.58 -17.72 -8.02
C VAL A 321 -22.53 -17.97 -9.54
N ILE A 322 -21.52 -18.68 -10.04
CA ILE A 322 -21.40 -19.02 -11.46
C ILE A 322 -22.52 -19.98 -11.91
N ARG A 323 -22.86 -20.99 -11.11
CA ARG A 323 -23.98 -21.89 -11.39
C ARG A 323 -25.32 -21.16 -11.55
N GLN A 324 -25.46 -19.99 -10.92
CA GLN A 324 -26.65 -19.14 -11.07
C GLN A 324 -26.45 -18.01 -12.11
N GLY A 325 -25.41 -18.08 -12.93
CA GLY A 325 -25.15 -17.17 -14.06
C GLY A 325 -24.38 -15.89 -13.69
N GLY A 326 -23.77 -15.81 -12.52
CA GLY A 326 -22.87 -14.71 -12.14
C GLY A 326 -21.42 -14.95 -12.57
N SER A 327 -20.49 -14.16 -12.06
CA SER A 327 -19.08 -14.24 -12.42
C SER A 327 -18.16 -14.21 -11.22
N ALA A 328 -16.94 -14.75 -11.40
CA ALA A 328 -15.85 -14.62 -10.45
C ALA A 328 -14.54 -14.32 -11.19
N ASN A 329 -13.67 -13.56 -10.55
CA ASN A 329 -12.41 -13.10 -11.09
C ASN A 329 -11.28 -13.51 -10.16
N LEU A 330 -10.37 -14.37 -10.64
CA LEU A 330 -9.08 -14.71 -10.04
C LEU A 330 -8.04 -13.77 -10.62
N ALA A 331 -7.13 -13.26 -9.79
CA ALA A 331 -6.07 -12.34 -10.19
C ALA A 331 -4.74 -12.76 -9.56
N GLU A 332 -3.76 -11.85 -9.46
CA GLU A 332 -2.46 -12.09 -8.79
C GLU A 332 -1.56 -13.03 -9.62
N THR A 333 -1.06 -12.54 -10.75
CA THR A 333 -0.32 -13.34 -11.75
C THR A 333 0.92 -14.02 -11.17
N ASP A 334 1.73 -13.34 -10.37
CA ASP A 334 2.90 -13.90 -9.71
C ASP A 334 2.53 -14.99 -8.68
N GLU A 335 1.33 -14.90 -8.09
CA GLU A 335 0.82 -15.89 -7.14
C GLU A 335 0.26 -17.16 -7.79
N LEU A 336 0.39 -17.32 -9.10
CA LEU A 336 -0.01 -18.53 -9.83
C LEU A 336 1.18 -19.24 -10.50
N ILE A 337 2.40 -18.74 -10.34
CA ILE A 337 3.64 -19.36 -10.85
C ILE A 337 3.85 -20.71 -10.16
N GLY A 338 3.90 -21.79 -10.93
CA GLY A 338 4.00 -23.17 -10.46
C GLY A 338 2.65 -23.85 -10.18
N ALA A 339 1.53 -23.12 -10.32
CA ALA A 339 0.17 -23.67 -10.22
C ALA A 339 -0.52 -23.84 -11.57
N GLU A 340 0.18 -23.58 -12.69
CA GLU A 340 -0.32 -23.71 -14.05
C GLU A 340 -0.99 -25.08 -14.30
N PRO A 341 -0.44 -26.23 -13.83
CA PRO A 341 -1.08 -27.53 -14.02
C PRO A 341 -2.49 -27.59 -13.44
N TYR A 342 -2.74 -26.96 -12.29
CA TYR A 342 -4.06 -26.94 -11.65
C TYR A 342 -5.04 -26.02 -12.39
N ILE A 343 -4.61 -24.82 -12.74
CA ILE A 343 -5.46 -23.83 -13.43
C ILE A 343 -5.89 -24.35 -14.80
N LEU A 344 -4.97 -24.99 -15.54
CA LEU A 344 -5.20 -25.45 -16.91
C LEU A 344 -5.89 -26.80 -17.02
N GLN A 345 -6.15 -27.51 -15.92
CA GLN A 345 -6.93 -28.78 -15.94
C GLN A 345 -8.35 -28.60 -16.47
N ASN A 346 -8.97 -27.44 -16.25
CA ASN A 346 -10.33 -27.17 -16.69
C ASN A 346 -10.39 -25.74 -17.29
N THR A 347 -9.93 -25.59 -18.52
CA THR A 347 -9.85 -24.32 -19.26
C THR A 347 -10.66 -24.43 -20.54
N LYS A 348 -11.36 -23.36 -20.93
CA LYS A 348 -12.32 -23.33 -22.05
C LYS A 348 -11.76 -23.88 -23.35
N ASP A 349 -10.60 -23.37 -23.76
CA ASP A 349 -9.99 -23.75 -25.03
C ASP A 349 -8.47 -23.49 -25.00
N LEU A 350 -7.80 -23.89 -26.07
CA LEU A 350 -6.35 -23.75 -26.20
C LEU A 350 -5.91 -22.27 -26.22
N ASP A 351 -6.71 -21.39 -26.79
CA ASP A 351 -6.44 -19.95 -26.83
C ASP A 351 -6.42 -19.35 -25.42
N THR A 352 -7.43 -19.63 -24.61
CA THR A 352 -7.51 -19.22 -23.21
C THR A 352 -6.32 -19.75 -22.41
N ALA A 353 -5.93 -21.02 -22.62
CA ALA A 353 -4.77 -21.61 -21.95
C ALA A 353 -3.45 -20.93 -22.36
N THR A 354 -3.31 -20.59 -23.64
CA THR A 354 -2.13 -19.90 -24.17
C THR A 354 -2.02 -18.49 -23.60
N ARG A 355 -3.10 -17.73 -23.62
CA ARG A 355 -3.14 -16.36 -23.05
C ARG A 355 -2.80 -16.35 -21.55
N PHE A 356 -3.27 -17.33 -20.77
CA PHE A 356 -2.89 -17.47 -19.36
C PHE A 356 -1.36 -17.63 -19.21
N LEU A 357 -0.74 -18.53 -19.98
CA LEU A 357 0.70 -18.75 -19.91
C LEU A 357 1.51 -17.54 -20.40
N GLU A 358 1.01 -16.80 -21.39
CA GLU A 358 1.62 -15.56 -21.86
C GLU A 358 1.64 -14.50 -20.76
N LYS A 359 0.57 -14.36 -19.95
CA LYS A 359 0.54 -13.45 -18.80
C LYS A 359 1.58 -13.84 -17.75
N ILE A 360 1.68 -15.12 -17.41
CA ILE A 360 2.72 -15.63 -16.49
C ILE A 360 4.13 -15.31 -17.02
N ALA A 361 4.37 -15.53 -18.32
CA ALA A 361 5.68 -15.24 -18.94
C ALA A 361 5.98 -13.74 -18.93
N ALA A 362 5.03 -12.90 -19.34
CA ALA A 362 5.20 -11.43 -19.35
C ALA A 362 5.48 -10.87 -17.97
N TYR A 363 4.83 -11.41 -16.93
CA TYR A 363 5.08 -11.00 -15.56
C TYR A 363 6.51 -11.37 -15.08
N LYS A 364 7.00 -12.55 -15.46
CA LYS A 364 8.40 -12.96 -15.20
C LYS A 364 9.39 -12.03 -15.91
N ASP A 365 9.10 -11.62 -17.14
CA ASP A 365 9.92 -10.66 -17.90
C ASP A 365 9.92 -9.28 -17.20
N LEU A 366 8.76 -8.79 -16.74
CA LEU A 366 8.64 -7.55 -15.98
C LEU A 366 9.52 -7.58 -14.72
N ALA A 367 9.46 -8.66 -13.94
CA ALA A 367 10.32 -8.81 -12.76
C ALA A 367 11.81 -8.83 -13.15
N ALA A 368 12.17 -9.50 -14.24
CA ALA A 368 13.55 -9.55 -14.74
C ALA A 368 14.05 -8.18 -15.22
N TRP A 369 13.22 -7.34 -15.82
CA TRP A 369 13.59 -5.96 -16.19
C TRP A 369 14.00 -5.12 -14.99
N HIS A 370 13.42 -5.42 -13.82
CA HIS A 370 13.75 -4.76 -12.55
C HIS A 370 14.86 -5.48 -11.77
N GLY A 371 15.52 -6.47 -12.38
CA GLY A 371 16.66 -7.17 -11.79
C GLY A 371 16.32 -8.12 -10.64
N THR A 372 15.06 -8.55 -10.55
CA THR A 372 14.56 -9.52 -9.57
C THR A 372 13.88 -10.71 -10.28
N THR A 373 13.28 -11.60 -9.52
CA THR A 373 12.49 -12.71 -10.05
C THR A 373 11.08 -12.65 -9.47
N ALA A 374 10.11 -13.12 -10.23
CA ALA A 374 8.74 -13.22 -9.76
C ALA A 374 8.56 -14.21 -8.59
N GLU A 375 9.57 -15.10 -8.39
CA GLU A 375 9.63 -15.98 -7.22
C GLU A 375 10.10 -15.26 -5.93
N GLY A 376 10.32 -13.96 -5.96
CA GLY A 376 10.54 -13.11 -4.77
C GLY A 376 9.36 -13.11 -3.80
N ASN A 377 8.13 -13.34 -4.28
CA ASN A 377 7.00 -13.77 -3.47
C ASN A 377 7.19 -15.26 -3.05
N PRO A 378 6.86 -15.74 -1.82
CA PRO A 378 6.17 -15.07 -0.72
C PRO A 378 7.03 -14.16 0.16
N SER A 379 6.40 -13.20 0.80
CA SER A 379 7.04 -12.27 1.74
C SER A 379 7.56 -12.97 3.00
N GLY A 380 8.38 -12.26 3.80
CA GLY A 380 8.89 -12.79 5.08
C GLY A 380 7.79 -13.22 6.05
N GLY A 381 6.66 -12.50 6.10
CA GLY A 381 5.52 -12.84 6.92
C GLY A 381 4.78 -14.10 6.45
N ASN A 382 4.62 -14.27 5.15
CA ASN A 382 4.08 -15.52 4.58
C ASN A 382 4.98 -16.71 4.90
N LYS A 383 6.32 -16.55 4.80
CA LYS A 383 7.31 -17.59 5.17
C LYS A 383 7.19 -17.95 6.64
N TYR A 384 7.13 -16.96 7.54
CA TYR A 384 6.93 -17.20 8.97
C TYR A 384 5.64 -17.99 9.27
N ARG A 385 4.64 -17.93 8.39
CA ARG A 385 3.37 -18.64 8.48
C ARG A 385 3.33 -19.92 7.63
N GLY A 386 4.50 -20.43 7.20
CA GLY A 386 4.64 -21.76 6.60
C GLY A 386 4.54 -21.84 5.07
N LEU A 387 4.58 -20.71 4.37
CA LEU A 387 4.71 -20.67 2.92
C LEU A 387 6.18 -20.50 2.54
N TYR A 388 6.86 -21.59 2.27
CA TYR A 388 8.31 -21.64 2.11
C TYR A 388 8.82 -21.09 0.78
N ASN A 389 8.06 -21.27 -0.28
CA ASN A 389 8.40 -20.88 -1.64
C ASN A 389 7.15 -20.48 -2.42
N ILE A 390 7.37 -19.95 -3.64
CA ILE A 390 6.28 -19.49 -4.50
C ILE A 390 5.32 -20.63 -4.88
N VAL A 391 5.81 -21.85 -5.12
CA VAL A 391 4.97 -23.00 -5.53
C VAL A 391 3.93 -23.31 -4.47
N LEU A 392 4.32 -23.36 -3.19
CA LEU A 392 3.37 -23.61 -2.09
C LEU A 392 2.33 -22.49 -1.95
N LYS A 393 2.76 -21.23 -2.16
CA LYS A 393 1.83 -20.10 -2.17
C LYS A 393 0.87 -20.19 -3.35
N SER A 394 1.40 -20.44 -4.55
CA SER A 394 0.64 -20.46 -5.80
C SER A 394 -0.37 -21.61 -5.88
N ILE A 395 0.01 -22.82 -5.47
CA ILE A 395 -0.95 -23.94 -5.41
C ILE A 395 -2.09 -23.59 -4.43
N GLY A 396 -1.75 -23.02 -3.26
CA GLY A 396 -2.75 -22.57 -2.30
C GLY A 396 -3.66 -21.47 -2.85
N ALA A 397 -3.12 -20.50 -3.58
CA ALA A 397 -3.87 -19.42 -4.22
C ALA A 397 -4.80 -19.93 -5.32
N ALA A 398 -4.33 -20.90 -6.12
CA ALA A 398 -5.11 -21.54 -7.17
C ALA A 398 -6.37 -22.27 -6.65
N MET A 399 -6.41 -22.66 -5.36
CA MET A 399 -7.60 -23.23 -4.72
C MET A 399 -8.78 -22.24 -4.62
N LYS A 400 -8.60 -20.96 -4.95
CA LYS A 400 -9.70 -20.02 -5.20
C LYS A 400 -10.54 -20.40 -6.43
N ARG A 401 -10.06 -21.30 -7.29
CA ARG A 401 -10.85 -21.94 -8.35
C ARG A 401 -11.32 -23.32 -7.92
N HIS A 402 -12.63 -23.54 -7.85
CA HIS A 402 -13.17 -24.87 -7.59
C HIS A 402 -12.83 -25.83 -8.74
N PRO A 403 -12.51 -27.12 -8.49
CA PRO A 403 -12.16 -28.07 -9.55
C PRO A 403 -13.24 -28.19 -10.66
N ASP A 404 -14.53 -28.12 -10.29
CA ASP A 404 -15.66 -28.19 -11.22
C ASP A 404 -15.89 -26.91 -12.05
N VAL A 405 -15.18 -25.84 -11.71
CA VAL A 405 -15.33 -24.54 -12.39
C VAL A 405 -14.30 -24.41 -13.49
N ARG A 406 -14.77 -24.13 -14.69
CA ARG A 406 -13.92 -23.91 -15.86
C ARG A 406 -13.37 -22.47 -15.86
N LEU A 407 -12.08 -22.31 -16.21
CA LEU A 407 -11.54 -21.01 -16.61
C LEU A 407 -12.14 -20.63 -17.97
N ASP A 408 -12.98 -19.60 -18.01
CA ASP A 408 -13.72 -19.19 -19.19
C ASP A 408 -13.00 -18.15 -20.03
N ASP A 409 -12.25 -17.23 -19.40
CA ASP A 409 -11.52 -16.20 -20.11
C ASP A 409 -10.31 -15.69 -19.32
N VAL A 410 -9.39 -15.05 -20.03
CA VAL A 410 -8.20 -14.34 -19.51
C VAL A 410 -8.29 -12.89 -19.99
N ILE A 411 -8.22 -11.96 -19.07
CA ILE A 411 -8.35 -10.53 -19.36
C ILE A 411 -7.13 -9.75 -18.87
N ASP A 412 -6.90 -8.61 -19.49
CA ASP A 412 -5.92 -7.63 -19.06
C ASP A 412 -6.38 -6.92 -17.79
N TYR A 413 -5.44 -6.24 -17.09
CA TYR A 413 -5.75 -5.47 -15.90
C TYR A 413 -6.85 -4.44 -16.19
N ALA A 414 -7.85 -4.39 -15.32
CA ALA A 414 -9.00 -3.49 -15.43
C ALA A 414 -9.90 -3.69 -16.67
N GLN A 415 -9.64 -4.69 -17.49
CA GLN A 415 -10.50 -5.00 -18.64
C GLN A 415 -11.87 -5.52 -18.18
N PRO A 416 -12.99 -4.99 -18.71
CA PRO A 416 -14.33 -5.39 -18.28
C PRO A 416 -14.63 -6.87 -18.50
N MET A 417 -15.23 -7.53 -17.52
CA MET A 417 -15.83 -8.86 -17.66
C MET A 417 -17.18 -8.74 -18.37
N VAL A 418 -17.28 -9.26 -19.58
CA VAL A 418 -18.48 -9.12 -20.43
C VAL A 418 -19.48 -10.25 -20.19
N ASP A 419 -19.04 -11.50 -20.32
CA ASP A 419 -19.88 -12.69 -20.21
C ASP A 419 -19.89 -13.26 -18.78
N PRO A 420 -20.93 -14.01 -18.37
CA PRO A 420 -20.88 -14.78 -17.13
C PRO A 420 -19.81 -15.88 -17.17
N GLY A 421 -19.11 -16.12 -16.05
CA GLY A 421 -18.14 -17.19 -15.95
C GLY A 421 -16.98 -16.91 -14.99
N TYR A 422 -15.96 -17.74 -15.07
CA TYR A 422 -14.75 -17.63 -14.26
C TYR A 422 -13.61 -17.02 -15.07
N TYR A 423 -13.08 -15.90 -14.61
CA TYR A 423 -12.03 -15.13 -15.26
C TYR A 423 -10.70 -15.23 -14.51
N PHE A 424 -9.62 -15.16 -15.28
CA PHE A 424 -8.32 -14.76 -14.74
C PHE A 424 -7.98 -13.35 -15.27
N MET A 425 -7.63 -12.44 -14.38
CA MET A 425 -7.16 -11.08 -14.74
C MET A 425 -5.68 -10.95 -14.41
N ASP A 426 -4.90 -10.45 -15.38
CA ASP A 426 -3.51 -10.10 -15.15
C ASP A 426 -3.39 -8.96 -14.12
N SER A 427 -2.62 -9.18 -13.06
CA SER A 427 -2.35 -8.17 -12.01
C SER A 427 -1.14 -8.57 -11.18
N PRO A 428 -0.54 -7.62 -10.43
CA PRO A 428 0.44 -7.99 -9.41
C PRO A 428 -0.23 -8.65 -8.20
N GLY A 429 0.58 -9.37 -7.39
CA GLY A 429 0.16 -9.93 -6.11
C GLY A 429 -0.03 -8.90 -4.99
N ASN A 430 0.28 -7.62 -5.22
CA ASN A 430 -0.02 -6.56 -4.27
C ASN A 430 -1.53 -6.41 -4.10
N ASP A 431 -2.04 -6.66 -2.90
CA ASP A 431 -3.47 -6.74 -2.58
C ASP A 431 -4.27 -5.55 -3.11
N LEU A 432 -3.84 -4.33 -2.81
CA LEU A 432 -4.57 -3.11 -3.17
C LEU A 432 -4.58 -2.88 -4.68
N GLU A 433 -3.44 -3.11 -5.33
CA GLU A 433 -3.29 -2.93 -6.76
C GLU A 433 -4.12 -3.97 -7.53
N SER A 434 -4.13 -5.21 -7.09
CA SER A 434 -4.92 -6.28 -7.69
C SER A 434 -6.43 -6.01 -7.54
N ILE A 435 -6.89 -5.64 -6.35
CA ILE A 435 -8.30 -5.32 -6.07
C ILE A 435 -8.78 -4.16 -6.96
N ALA A 436 -7.98 -3.12 -7.13
CA ALA A 436 -8.35 -1.97 -7.97
C ALA A 436 -8.65 -2.37 -9.41
N GLY A 437 -7.82 -3.26 -10.00
CA GLY A 437 -8.07 -3.83 -11.32
C GLY A 437 -9.34 -4.67 -11.38
N GLN A 438 -9.58 -5.54 -10.39
CA GLN A 438 -10.78 -6.37 -10.33
C GLN A 438 -12.06 -5.52 -10.18
N VAL A 439 -12.03 -4.46 -9.38
CA VAL A 439 -13.14 -3.52 -9.25
C VAL A 439 -13.38 -2.80 -10.58
N ALA A 440 -12.32 -2.29 -11.22
CA ALA A 440 -12.44 -1.65 -12.52
C ALA A 440 -12.97 -2.60 -13.61
N ALA A 441 -12.66 -3.90 -13.52
CA ALA A 441 -13.21 -4.95 -14.39
C ALA A 441 -14.71 -5.24 -14.11
N GLY A 442 -15.30 -4.61 -13.08
CA GLY A 442 -16.72 -4.66 -12.75
C GLY A 442 -17.09 -5.58 -11.58
N CYS A 443 -16.14 -6.06 -10.80
CA CYS A 443 -16.44 -6.83 -9.58
C CYS A 443 -17.16 -5.96 -8.55
N ASN A 444 -18.36 -6.37 -8.13
CA ASN A 444 -19.24 -5.62 -7.21
C ASN A 444 -19.26 -6.20 -5.80
N MET A 445 -18.46 -7.22 -5.53
CA MET A 445 -18.21 -7.85 -4.24
C MET A 445 -16.77 -8.37 -4.21
N ILE A 446 -16.08 -8.26 -3.08
CA ILE A 446 -14.71 -8.76 -2.89
C ILE A 446 -14.71 -9.83 -1.80
N PHE A 447 -14.13 -11.00 -2.11
CA PHE A 447 -13.77 -12.00 -1.12
C PHE A 447 -12.27 -11.92 -0.87
N PHE A 448 -11.89 -11.53 0.34
CA PHE A 448 -10.52 -11.31 0.74
C PHE A 448 -10.09 -12.35 1.77
N VAL A 449 -9.36 -13.37 1.30
CA VAL A 449 -8.86 -14.45 2.16
C VAL A 449 -7.56 -14.02 2.81
N THR A 450 -7.48 -14.14 4.13
CA THR A 450 -6.29 -13.79 4.88
C THR A 450 -5.94 -14.82 5.95
N GLY A 451 -4.71 -15.27 5.99
CA GLY A 451 -4.14 -16.06 7.08
C GLY A 451 -3.67 -15.18 8.24
N ASN A 452 -3.34 -13.94 7.94
CA ASN A 452 -2.75 -13.00 8.88
C ASN A 452 -3.73 -11.95 9.44
N GLY A 453 -4.95 -11.83 8.89
CA GLY A 453 -5.95 -10.89 9.36
C GLY A 453 -5.79 -9.49 8.76
N SER A 454 -5.35 -9.38 7.50
CA SER A 454 -5.31 -8.10 6.77
C SER A 454 -6.68 -7.43 6.73
N ILE A 455 -6.70 -6.11 6.92
CA ILE A 455 -7.94 -5.32 7.12
C ILE A 455 -8.38 -4.53 5.89
N THR A 456 -7.85 -4.86 4.72
CA THR A 456 -8.14 -4.19 3.46
C THR A 456 -9.64 -4.12 3.17
N ASN A 457 -10.12 -2.98 2.73
CA ASN A 457 -11.49 -2.75 2.25
C ASN A 457 -11.49 -1.67 1.16
N PHE A 458 -12.23 -1.91 0.07
CA PHE A 458 -12.32 -0.96 -1.03
C PHE A 458 -13.43 0.09 -0.78
N PRO A 459 -13.25 1.38 -1.17
CA PRO A 459 -14.17 2.45 -0.77
C PRO A 459 -15.64 2.26 -1.16
N PHE A 460 -15.92 1.72 -2.34
CA PHE A 460 -17.29 1.59 -2.87
C PHE A 460 -17.68 0.15 -3.26
N VAL A 461 -16.86 -0.84 -2.90
CA VAL A 461 -17.19 -2.26 -3.11
C VAL A 461 -17.01 -3.00 -1.79
N PRO A 462 -18.08 -3.64 -1.26
CA PRO A 462 -18.01 -4.34 0.01
C PRO A 462 -17.03 -5.51 -0.06
N THR A 463 -16.20 -5.63 0.98
CA THR A 463 -15.23 -6.70 1.13
C THR A 463 -15.62 -7.62 2.28
N LEU A 464 -15.78 -8.92 2.00
CA LEU A 464 -15.91 -9.98 3.01
C LEU A 464 -14.53 -10.55 3.30
N LYS A 465 -14.02 -10.35 4.52
CA LYS A 465 -12.73 -10.85 4.98
C LYS A 465 -12.87 -12.22 5.59
N VAL A 466 -12.18 -13.21 5.00
CA VAL A 466 -12.24 -14.63 5.34
C VAL A 466 -10.94 -15.04 6.00
N ILE A 467 -10.98 -15.35 7.29
CA ILE A 467 -9.80 -15.77 8.06
C ILE A 467 -9.67 -17.30 8.08
N THR A 468 -8.43 -17.79 8.01
CA THR A 468 -8.11 -19.20 7.77
C THR A 468 -8.16 -20.11 8.99
N THR A 469 -8.06 -19.58 10.23
CA THR A 469 -8.12 -20.36 11.47
C THR A 469 -9.07 -19.76 12.48
N THR A 470 -9.77 -20.59 13.27
CA THR A 470 -10.69 -20.16 14.32
C THR A 470 -9.99 -19.34 15.40
N GLN A 471 -8.79 -19.72 15.78
CA GLN A 471 -8.03 -18.98 16.79
C GLN A 471 -7.79 -17.53 16.39
N ARG A 472 -7.45 -17.27 15.12
CA ARG A 472 -7.28 -15.91 14.60
C ARG A 472 -8.60 -15.20 14.40
N TYR A 473 -9.66 -15.93 14.05
CA TYR A 473 -11.00 -15.35 13.99
C TYR A 473 -11.43 -14.80 15.35
N GLU A 474 -11.22 -15.55 16.43
CA GLU A 474 -11.52 -15.12 17.80
C GLU A 474 -10.69 -13.90 18.20
N LEU A 475 -9.39 -13.90 17.84
CA LEU A 475 -8.47 -12.79 18.11
C LEU A 475 -8.87 -11.51 17.37
N LEU A 476 -9.32 -11.61 16.11
CA LEU A 476 -9.64 -10.50 15.21
C LEU A 476 -11.14 -10.47 14.88
N SER A 477 -11.99 -10.84 15.83
CA SER A 477 -13.42 -10.99 15.62
C SER A 477 -14.14 -9.68 15.26
N ASN A 478 -13.54 -8.53 15.54
CA ASN A 478 -14.06 -7.22 15.15
C ASN A 478 -13.72 -6.85 13.70
N GLU A 479 -12.66 -7.46 13.15
CA GLU A 479 -12.12 -7.13 11.82
C GLU A 479 -12.48 -8.17 10.75
N MET A 480 -12.69 -9.45 11.14
CA MET A 480 -12.90 -10.56 10.20
C MET A 480 -14.38 -10.92 10.09
N ASP A 481 -14.88 -11.07 8.86
CA ASP A 481 -16.31 -11.35 8.59
C ASP A 481 -16.63 -12.85 8.68
N VAL A 482 -15.75 -13.73 8.17
CA VAL A 482 -16.00 -15.17 7.98
C VAL A 482 -14.89 -16.01 8.63
N ASN A 483 -15.27 -17.02 9.41
CA ASN A 483 -14.37 -18.01 9.98
C ASN A 483 -14.25 -19.27 9.08
N ALA A 484 -13.32 -19.29 8.15
CA ALA A 484 -13.03 -20.50 7.38
C ALA A 484 -12.28 -21.57 8.21
N GLY A 485 -11.66 -21.18 9.32
CA GLY A 485 -10.97 -22.09 10.25
C GLY A 485 -11.86 -23.16 10.84
N ALA A 486 -13.19 -22.92 10.92
CA ALA A 486 -14.14 -23.92 11.38
C ALA A 486 -14.09 -25.23 10.55
N TYR A 487 -13.64 -25.17 9.29
CA TYR A 487 -13.36 -26.37 8.49
C TYR A 487 -12.24 -27.23 9.13
N LEU A 488 -11.20 -26.59 9.64
CA LEU A 488 -10.11 -27.29 10.33
C LEU A 488 -10.58 -27.88 11.67
N ASP A 489 -11.64 -27.34 12.24
CA ASP A 489 -12.28 -27.82 13.49
C ASP A 489 -13.33 -28.90 13.23
N GLY A 490 -13.53 -29.30 11.96
CA GLY A 490 -14.40 -30.42 11.57
C GLY A 490 -15.79 -30.05 11.05
N VAL A 491 -16.07 -28.75 10.81
CA VAL A 491 -17.31 -28.33 10.14
C VAL A 491 -17.19 -28.67 8.63
N PRO A 492 -18.18 -29.31 8.01
CA PRO A 492 -18.15 -29.62 6.58
C PRO A 492 -18.05 -28.35 5.72
N MET A 493 -17.31 -28.44 4.61
CA MET A 493 -17.15 -27.30 3.68
C MET A 493 -18.46 -26.84 3.06
N ASP A 494 -19.38 -27.77 2.77
CA ASP A 494 -20.70 -27.43 2.24
C ASP A 494 -21.54 -26.60 3.23
N ASP A 495 -21.51 -26.92 4.52
CA ASP A 495 -22.23 -26.17 5.56
C ASP A 495 -21.67 -24.75 5.72
N LEU A 496 -20.33 -24.63 5.68
CA LEU A 496 -19.66 -23.32 5.71
C LEU A 496 -19.93 -22.51 4.44
N GLY A 497 -19.92 -23.17 3.29
CA GLY A 497 -20.24 -22.57 2.00
C GLY A 497 -21.64 -21.97 1.96
N GLU A 498 -22.65 -22.74 2.43
CA GLU A 498 -24.03 -22.22 2.54
C GLU A 498 -24.12 -21.02 3.48
N THR A 499 -23.47 -21.09 4.64
CA THR A 499 -23.43 -19.96 5.61
C THR A 499 -22.79 -18.72 4.99
N MET A 500 -21.65 -18.88 4.31
CA MET A 500 -20.98 -17.75 3.65
C MET A 500 -21.79 -17.23 2.47
N MET A 501 -22.49 -18.08 1.73
CA MET A 501 -23.38 -17.65 0.65
C MET A 501 -24.55 -16.80 1.17
N GLU A 502 -25.17 -17.17 2.28
CA GLU A 502 -26.21 -16.36 2.93
C GLU A 502 -25.64 -15.01 3.36
N GLN A 503 -24.48 -14.99 4.01
CA GLN A 503 -23.82 -13.74 4.41
C GLN A 503 -23.45 -12.88 3.21
N THR A 504 -23.04 -13.49 2.09
CA THR A 504 -22.77 -12.77 0.83
C THR A 504 -24.01 -12.06 0.31
N LEU A 505 -25.17 -12.73 0.31
CA LEU A 505 -26.45 -12.15 -0.11
C LEU A 505 -26.90 -11.04 0.82
N ASP A 506 -26.71 -11.19 2.13
CA ASP A 506 -27.03 -10.15 3.12
C ASP A 506 -26.17 -8.90 2.92
N VAL A 507 -24.86 -9.07 2.69
CA VAL A 507 -23.96 -7.95 2.43
C VAL A 507 -24.26 -7.31 1.06
N ALA A 508 -24.55 -8.09 0.04
CA ALA A 508 -25.00 -7.57 -1.27
C ALA A 508 -26.30 -6.78 -1.16
N SER A 509 -27.17 -7.15 -0.21
CA SER A 509 -28.47 -6.50 0.08
C SER A 509 -28.34 -5.24 0.95
N GLY A 510 -27.13 -4.86 1.36
CA GLY A 510 -26.89 -3.60 2.08
C GLY A 510 -26.40 -3.75 3.51
N THR A 511 -26.31 -4.95 4.07
CA THR A 511 -25.63 -5.16 5.35
C THR A 511 -24.17 -4.74 5.20
N ARG A 512 -23.68 -3.89 6.10
CA ARG A 512 -22.29 -3.42 6.09
C ARG A 512 -21.35 -4.53 6.54
N SER A 513 -20.28 -4.77 5.78
CA SER A 513 -19.17 -5.60 6.22
C SER A 513 -18.42 -4.96 7.40
N LYS A 514 -17.54 -5.70 8.06
CA LYS A 514 -16.75 -5.16 9.17
C LYS A 514 -15.78 -4.07 8.72
N GLY A 515 -15.20 -4.20 7.53
CA GLY A 515 -14.35 -3.17 6.94
C GLY A 515 -15.11 -1.87 6.65
N GLU A 516 -16.33 -1.96 6.12
CA GLU A 516 -17.20 -0.79 5.90
C GLU A 516 -17.59 -0.11 7.23
N LYS A 517 -17.90 -0.89 8.27
CA LYS A 517 -18.21 -0.34 9.61
C LYS A 517 -17.02 0.35 10.25
N ALA A 518 -15.82 -0.17 10.05
CA ALA A 518 -14.58 0.41 10.54
C ALA A 518 -14.11 1.62 9.71
N GLY A 519 -14.75 1.89 8.55
CA GLY A 519 -14.37 2.98 7.65
C GLY A 519 -13.04 2.76 6.93
N HIS A 520 -12.63 1.50 6.72
CA HIS A 520 -11.41 1.19 5.98
C HIS A 520 -11.62 1.49 4.50
N THR A 521 -10.77 2.33 3.90
CA THR A 521 -10.89 2.79 2.52
C THR A 521 -9.51 3.01 1.92
N GLN A 522 -8.94 1.98 1.31
CA GLN A 522 -7.61 2.07 0.68
C GLN A 522 -7.71 1.72 -0.80
N VAL A 523 -7.05 2.52 -1.63
CA VAL A 523 -6.94 2.32 -3.08
C VAL A 523 -5.49 2.47 -3.49
N SER A 524 -4.99 1.52 -4.24
CA SER A 524 -3.75 1.65 -4.99
C SER A 524 -3.98 1.05 -6.37
N ILE A 525 -3.54 1.71 -7.42
CA ILE A 525 -3.59 1.20 -8.79
C ILE A 525 -2.22 0.58 -9.09
N TRP A 526 -2.14 -0.40 -9.98
CA TRP A 526 -0.86 -1.01 -10.38
C TRP A 526 0.14 0.07 -10.73
N ARG A 527 1.18 0.16 -9.90
CA ARG A 527 2.11 1.29 -9.92
C ARG A 527 2.93 1.33 -11.19
N ASP A 528 3.21 2.55 -11.63
CA ASP A 528 4.08 2.82 -12.75
C ASP A 528 5.43 2.09 -12.57
N TRP A 529 5.78 1.25 -13.54
CA TRP A 529 7.07 0.58 -13.59
C TRP A 529 8.09 1.41 -14.36
N ARG A 530 9.35 1.37 -13.94
CA ARG A 530 10.40 2.24 -14.47
C ARG A 530 11.23 1.59 -15.56
N GLN A 531 11.28 0.27 -15.61
CA GLN A 531 12.04 -0.47 -16.62
C GLN A 531 11.09 -1.15 -17.61
N THR A 532 11.42 -1.07 -18.89
CA THR A 532 10.70 -1.72 -19.98
C THR A 532 11.55 -2.80 -20.67
N ASP A 533 12.79 -2.92 -20.27
CA ASP A 533 13.76 -3.94 -20.68
C ASP A 533 14.92 -4.01 -19.67
N THR A 534 15.91 -4.85 -19.93
CA THR A 534 17.09 -5.05 -19.06
C THR A 534 18.27 -4.12 -19.35
N SER A 535 18.17 -3.19 -20.31
CA SER A 535 19.31 -2.40 -20.80
C SER A 535 19.98 -1.51 -19.75
N ASN A 536 19.19 -1.01 -18.79
CA ASN A 536 19.66 -0.09 -17.77
C ASN A 536 20.14 -0.76 -16.47
N LEU A 537 19.96 -2.07 -16.30
CA LEU A 537 20.20 -2.76 -15.03
C LEU A 537 21.62 -2.58 -14.49
N GLU A 538 22.63 -2.82 -15.32
CA GLU A 538 24.03 -2.69 -14.92
C GLU A 538 24.40 -1.25 -14.59
N THR A 539 23.87 -0.29 -15.33
CA THR A 539 24.07 1.13 -15.06
C THR A 539 23.50 1.52 -13.70
N ILE A 540 22.24 1.13 -13.41
CA ILE A 540 21.55 1.44 -12.15
C ILE A 540 22.28 0.78 -10.97
N ARG A 541 22.68 -0.48 -11.10
CA ARG A 541 23.42 -1.21 -10.06
C ARG A 541 24.81 -0.67 -9.79
N SER A 542 25.43 -0.06 -10.79
CA SER A 542 26.79 0.50 -10.69
C SER A 542 26.82 1.97 -10.26
N LEU A 543 25.67 2.61 -10.00
CA LEU A 543 25.62 3.99 -9.50
C LEU A 543 26.43 4.11 -8.21
N SER A 544 27.43 5.03 -8.23
CA SER A 544 28.27 5.27 -7.06
C SER A 544 27.48 5.98 -5.97
N GLU A 545 27.78 5.65 -4.72
CA GLU A 545 27.19 6.37 -3.59
C GLU A 545 27.59 7.85 -3.59
N PRO A 546 26.65 8.77 -3.35
CA PRO A 546 26.99 10.17 -3.12
C PRO A 546 27.94 10.35 -1.95
N GLY A 547 28.91 11.27 -2.11
CA GLY A 547 29.99 11.44 -1.13
C GLY A 547 29.58 12.01 0.24
N GLY A 548 28.35 12.48 0.41
CA GLY A 548 27.81 13.03 1.66
C GLY A 548 28.40 14.38 2.07
N LEU A 549 29.26 14.98 1.25
CA LEU A 549 29.86 16.28 1.53
C LEU A 549 29.04 17.41 0.91
N PRO A 550 28.84 18.53 1.64
CA PRO A 550 28.09 19.67 1.12
C PRO A 550 28.83 20.32 -0.06
N ILE A 551 28.05 20.89 -0.97
CA ILE A 551 28.55 21.67 -2.09
C ILE A 551 29.03 23.03 -1.55
N PRO A 552 30.23 23.49 -1.91
CA PRO A 552 30.72 24.80 -1.51
C PRO A 552 29.87 25.92 -2.12
N VAL A 553 29.45 26.84 -1.27
CA VAL A 553 28.74 28.06 -1.67
C VAL A 553 29.72 29.23 -1.57
N SER A 554 29.80 30.02 -2.64
CA SER A 554 30.77 31.10 -2.74
C SER A 554 30.17 32.49 -2.47
N GLY A 555 31.04 33.42 -2.02
CA GLY A 555 30.81 34.86 -1.97
C GLY A 555 30.45 35.41 -0.58
N ASP A 556 30.67 36.71 -0.42
CA ASP A 556 30.31 37.49 0.75
C ASP A 556 28.93 38.12 0.54
N LEU A 557 28.02 37.86 1.44
CA LEU A 557 26.70 38.50 1.48
C LEU A 557 26.48 39.10 2.86
N PRO A 558 25.78 40.28 2.93
CA PRO A 558 25.27 40.77 4.19
C PRO A 558 24.39 39.72 4.86
N LEU A 559 24.72 39.32 6.07
CA LEU A 559 23.95 38.32 6.83
C LEU A 559 23.04 39.08 7.81
N PRO A 560 21.72 39.19 7.55
CA PRO A 560 20.80 39.85 8.49
C PRO A 560 20.74 39.06 9.82
N SER A 561 20.32 39.76 10.90
CA SER A 561 19.99 39.06 12.16
C SER A 561 18.88 38.04 11.90
N SER A 562 19.05 36.81 12.35
CA SER A 562 18.22 35.68 11.94
C SER A 562 17.90 34.73 13.10
N ASN A 563 17.65 35.30 14.30
CA ASN A 563 17.29 34.50 15.45
C ASN A 563 15.80 34.13 15.41
N TYR A 564 15.51 32.91 15.83
CA TYR A 564 14.15 32.39 16.02
C TYR A 564 14.07 31.59 17.32
N THR A 565 12.86 31.45 17.85
CA THR A 565 12.59 30.75 19.09
C THR A 565 12.31 29.28 18.81
N ALA A 566 13.30 28.40 19.00
CA ALA A 566 13.17 26.95 18.89
C ALA A 566 12.67 26.33 20.20
N LEU A 567 12.23 25.08 20.13
CA LEU A 567 11.96 24.21 21.29
C LEU A 567 13.22 23.44 21.69
N SER A 568 13.40 23.24 22.97
CA SER A 568 14.48 22.43 23.55
C SER A 568 13.92 21.38 24.49
N SER A 569 14.37 20.14 24.35
CA SER A 569 14.03 19.02 25.22
C SER A 569 15.18 18.04 25.30
N GLU A 570 15.73 17.82 26.52
CA GLU A 570 16.82 16.86 26.75
C GLU A 570 18.02 17.01 25.81
N GLY A 571 18.39 18.27 25.51
CA GLY A 571 19.52 18.59 24.62
C GLY A 571 19.19 18.53 23.12
N ARG A 572 17.99 18.13 22.72
CA ARG A 572 17.49 18.25 21.36
C ARG A 572 16.89 19.63 21.14
N ILE A 573 17.20 20.24 20.02
CA ILE A 573 16.67 21.54 19.61
C ILE A 573 16.03 21.36 18.24
N ALA A 574 14.78 21.83 18.08
CA ALA A 574 14.05 21.81 16.83
C ALA A 574 13.06 22.97 16.76
N THR A 575 12.58 23.25 15.54
CA THR A 575 11.56 24.28 15.31
C THR A 575 10.23 23.89 15.93
N ASP A 576 9.93 22.60 16.02
CA ASP A 576 8.71 22.05 16.65
C ASP A 576 8.92 20.61 17.15
N PHE A 577 7.97 20.07 17.96
CA PHE A 577 7.98 18.68 18.41
C PHE A 577 6.61 18.00 18.26
N HIS A 578 6.61 16.84 17.62
CA HIS A 578 5.45 16.00 17.40
C HIS A 578 5.64 14.57 17.95
N GLY A 579 4.51 13.90 18.27
CA GLY A 579 4.46 12.46 18.40
C GLY A 579 4.23 11.83 17.04
N LEU A 580 4.94 10.75 16.72
CA LEU A 580 4.83 10.01 15.45
C LEU A 580 4.30 8.61 15.71
N VAL A 581 3.21 8.22 15.06
CA VAL A 581 2.81 6.82 14.88
C VAL A 581 3.15 6.43 13.46
N LEU A 582 4.20 5.62 13.30
CA LEU A 582 4.75 5.26 12.01
C LEU A 582 4.31 3.85 11.60
N PRO A 583 3.41 3.71 10.62
CA PRO A 583 3.04 2.40 10.09
C PRO A 583 4.22 1.79 9.31
N THR A 584 4.41 0.47 9.45
CA THR A 584 5.46 -0.26 8.74
C THR A 584 4.97 -0.90 7.44
N SER A 585 3.66 -0.81 7.18
CA SER A 585 3.05 -1.34 5.96
C SER A 585 1.73 -0.66 5.61
N LEU A 586 1.29 -0.88 4.37
CA LEU A 586 -0.01 -0.43 3.87
C LEU A 586 -1.18 -0.88 4.78
N CYS A 587 -1.10 -2.09 5.34
CA CYS A 587 -2.15 -2.66 6.19
C CYS A 587 -2.26 -1.97 7.55
N SER A 588 -1.17 -1.43 8.09
CA SER A 588 -1.15 -0.73 9.37
C SER A 588 -1.43 0.78 9.24
N GLY A 589 -1.41 1.33 8.03
CA GLY A 589 -1.54 2.78 7.79
C GLY A 589 -2.82 3.39 8.35
N GLN A 590 -3.97 2.77 8.08
CA GLN A 590 -5.24 3.30 8.57
C GLN A 590 -5.41 3.18 10.08
N VAL A 591 -4.85 2.13 10.68
CA VAL A 591 -4.84 1.98 12.15
C VAL A 591 -3.94 3.03 12.80
N ALA A 592 -2.82 3.36 12.18
CA ALA A 592 -1.95 4.45 12.62
C ALA A 592 -2.68 5.81 12.60
N ASP A 593 -3.51 6.06 11.58
CA ASP A 593 -4.34 7.27 11.50
C ASP A 593 -5.40 7.31 12.62
N LEU A 594 -6.04 6.18 12.93
CA LEU A 594 -6.96 6.06 14.06
C LEU A 594 -6.25 6.32 15.39
N CYS A 595 -5.05 5.78 15.58
CA CYS A 595 -4.24 6.03 16.77
C CYS A 595 -3.93 7.52 16.94
N VAL A 596 -3.48 8.19 15.88
CA VAL A 596 -3.16 9.64 15.91
C VAL A 596 -4.39 10.48 16.24
N LYS A 597 -5.54 10.19 15.64
CA LYS A 597 -6.80 10.87 15.96
C LYS A 597 -7.22 10.68 17.41
N HIS A 598 -7.08 9.46 17.93
CA HIS A 598 -7.37 9.16 19.33
C HIS A 598 -6.44 9.91 20.28
N LEU A 599 -5.11 9.81 20.07
CA LEU A 599 -4.11 10.49 20.91
C LEU A 599 -4.31 12.02 20.93
N ALA A 600 -4.68 12.60 19.79
CA ALA A 600 -4.99 14.02 19.68
C ALA A 600 -6.28 14.39 20.42
N SER A 601 -7.33 13.56 20.36
CA SER A 601 -8.59 13.79 21.08
C SER A 601 -8.41 13.75 22.59
N GLU A 602 -7.58 12.85 23.10
CA GLU A 602 -7.20 12.73 24.51
C GLU A 602 -6.16 13.77 24.95
N LYS A 603 -5.62 14.56 24.02
CA LYS A 603 -4.63 15.65 24.26
C LYS A 603 -3.37 15.19 24.99
N ILE A 604 -2.93 13.97 24.78
CA ILE A 604 -1.78 13.39 25.47
C ILE A 604 -0.52 14.20 25.14
N GLY A 605 0.21 14.68 26.16
CA GLY A 605 1.45 15.44 26.02
C GLY A 605 1.32 16.90 25.56
N PHE A 606 0.12 17.39 25.24
CA PHE A 606 -0.07 18.80 24.83
C PHE A 606 0.27 19.78 25.94
N ASP A 607 -0.02 19.42 27.21
CA ASP A 607 0.32 20.24 28.38
C ASP A 607 1.84 20.34 28.58
N HIS A 608 2.63 19.46 27.98
CA HIS A 608 4.10 19.49 28.03
C HIS A 608 4.74 20.17 26.81
N GLY A 609 3.93 20.55 25.81
CA GLY A 609 4.37 21.33 24.67
C GLY A 609 4.47 20.55 23.36
N LEU A 610 3.97 19.29 23.29
CA LEU A 610 3.77 18.63 22.00
C LEU A 610 2.75 19.41 21.16
N SER A 611 3.10 19.71 19.91
CA SER A 611 2.23 20.46 19.00
C SER A 611 1.14 19.59 18.37
N GLY A 612 1.35 18.27 18.34
CA GLY A 612 0.39 17.32 17.79
C GLY A 612 0.96 15.93 17.56
N TYR A 613 0.13 15.10 16.94
CA TYR A 613 0.48 13.76 16.50
C TYR A 613 0.42 13.69 14.98
N VAL A 614 1.34 12.94 14.39
CA VAL A 614 1.44 12.73 12.93
C VAL A 614 1.53 11.24 12.65
N THR A 615 0.93 10.81 11.56
CA THR A 615 1.19 9.52 10.94
C THR A 615 1.62 9.72 9.47
N LEU A 616 2.44 8.80 8.97
CA LEU A 616 2.93 8.81 7.60
C LEU A 616 2.38 7.59 6.86
N VAL A 617 1.09 7.66 6.52
CA VAL A 617 0.37 6.57 5.85
C VAL A 617 0.90 6.38 4.44
N HIS A 618 1.17 5.13 4.06
CA HIS A 618 1.74 4.78 2.77
C HIS A 618 1.25 3.40 2.28
N THR A 619 1.57 3.04 1.03
CA THR A 619 1.16 1.80 0.37
C THR A 619 2.28 0.75 0.29
N GLU A 620 3.39 0.95 0.98
CA GLU A 620 4.57 0.07 0.92
C GLU A 620 4.66 -0.88 2.14
N GLY A 621 5.75 -1.66 2.20
CA GLY A 621 6.02 -2.62 3.28
C GLY A 621 5.65 -4.06 2.94
N CYS A 622 4.68 -4.26 2.04
CA CYS A 622 4.27 -5.55 1.47
C CYS A 622 4.24 -5.45 -0.05
N GLY A 623 4.48 -6.57 -0.76
CA GLY A 623 4.30 -6.64 -2.21
C GLY A 623 5.25 -5.75 -3.01
N ASN A 624 6.44 -5.48 -2.51
CA ASN A 624 7.49 -4.74 -3.23
C ASN A 624 8.71 -5.65 -3.42
N GLY A 625 9.05 -5.93 -4.67
CA GLY A 625 10.25 -6.67 -5.04
C GLY A 625 11.45 -5.77 -5.27
N GLY A 626 12.66 -6.27 -4.88
CA GLY A 626 13.93 -5.63 -5.17
C GLY A 626 14.65 -5.08 -3.94
N GLU A 627 15.93 -5.43 -3.81
CA GLU A 627 16.81 -5.03 -2.70
C GLU A 627 16.99 -3.50 -2.60
N MET A 628 17.13 -2.81 -3.74
CA MET A 628 17.30 -1.35 -3.75
C MET A 628 16.06 -0.62 -3.21
N ALA A 629 14.86 -1.09 -3.52
CA ALA A 629 13.62 -0.51 -3.02
C ALA A 629 13.50 -0.70 -1.50
N GLU A 630 13.87 -1.87 -0.99
CA GLU A 630 13.89 -2.15 0.44
C GLU A 630 14.89 -1.28 1.20
N GLN A 631 16.11 -1.15 0.68
CA GLN A 631 17.14 -0.28 1.27
C GLN A 631 16.71 1.19 1.29
N MET A 632 16.03 1.64 0.24
CA MET A 632 15.51 3.01 0.15
C MET A 632 14.37 3.24 1.14
N TYR A 633 13.43 2.30 1.22
CA TYR A 633 12.35 2.29 2.21
C TYR A 633 12.92 2.37 3.63
N THR A 634 13.80 1.45 3.98
CA THR A 634 14.42 1.36 5.32
C THR A 634 15.15 2.65 5.68
N ARG A 635 15.98 3.20 4.79
CA ARG A 635 16.69 4.45 5.01
C ARG A 635 15.75 5.63 5.26
N THR A 636 14.68 5.72 4.51
CA THR A 636 13.69 6.79 4.65
C THR A 636 12.91 6.65 5.96
N MET A 637 12.51 5.42 6.33
CA MET A 637 11.89 5.14 7.63
C MET A 637 12.80 5.56 8.80
N MET A 638 14.09 5.20 8.75
CA MET A 638 15.07 5.61 9.77
C MET A 638 15.24 7.13 9.80
N GLY A 639 15.17 7.80 8.66
CA GLY A 639 15.18 9.26 8.56
C GLY A 639 14.03 9.90 9.34
N TYR A 640 12.81 9.35 9.23
CA TYR A 640 11.64 9.84 9.97
C TYR A 640 11.67 9.47 11.46
N LEU A 641 12.09 8.27 11.82
CA LEU A 641 12.24 7.87 13.22
C LEU A 641 13.21 8.78 14.01
N THR A 642 14.24 9.25 13.34
CA THR A 642 15.27 10.14 13.91
C THR A 642 15.07 11.61 13.54
N HIS A 643 13.93 11.98 12.94
CA HIS A 643 13.67 13.33 12.46
C HIS A 643 13.73 14.38 13.58
N PRO A 644 14.31 15.58 13.35
CA PRO A 644 14.37 16.63 14.38
C PRO A 644 13.00 16.98 14.97
N LEU A 645 11.96 17.05 14.16
CA LEU A 645 10.59 17.38 14.57
C LEU A 645 9.87 16.25 15.33
N VAL A 646 10.43 15.05 15.38
CA VAL A 646 9.82 13.89 16.06
C VAL A 646 10.41 13.79 17.47
N ARG A 647 9.58 14.03 18.50
CA ARG A 647 9.99 13.87 19.89
C ARG A 647 9.88 12.44 20.37
N PHE A 648 8.77 11.80 20.06
CA PHE A 648 8.47 10.41 20.38
C PHE A 648 7.92 9.69 19.15
N ALA A 649 8.36 8.46 18.91
CA ALA A 649 7.89 7.65 17.81
C ALA A 649 7.48 6.25 18.28
N LEU A 650 6.31 5.79 17.79
CA LEU A 650 5.83 4.43 17.93
C LEU A 650 5.69 3.82 16.53
N LEU A 651 6.29 2.65 16.34
CA LEU A 651 6.14 1.87 15.11
C LEU A 651 4.96 0.92 15.28
N LEU A 652 4.14 0.89 14.24
CA LEU A 652 2.95 0.06 14.19
C LEU A 652 3.04 -0.90 13.01
N GLU A 653 3.27 -2.17 13.30
CA GLU A 653 3.21 -3.21 12.28
C GLU A 653 1.83 -3.86 12.20
N HIS A 654 1.52 -4.40 11.03
CA HIS A 654 0.44 -5.35 10.90
C HIS A 654 0.85 -6.74 11.41
N GLY A 655 2.06 -7.21 11.07
CA GLY A 655 2.68 -8.45 11.51
C GLY A 655 2.99 -9.45 10.38
N CYS A 656 2.65 -9.13 9.13
CA CYS A 656 2.94 -9.97 7.95
C CYS A 656 3.94 -9.34 6.96
N GLU A 657 4.25 -8.07 7.12
CA GLU A 657 5.19 -7.34 6.27
C GLU A 657 6.62 -7.89 6.34
N LYS A 658 7.39 -7.62 5.29
CA LYS A 658 8.81 -7.97 5.24
C LYS A 658 9.61 -7.12 6.24
N THR A 659 9.27 -5.84 6.33
CA THR A 659 9.92 -4.84 7.19
C THR A 659 9.20 -4.72 8.54
N HIS A 660 9.02 -5.85 9.22
CA HIS A 660 8.35 -5.94 10.51
C HIS A 660 9.15 -5.31 11.67
N ASN A 661 8.55 -5.20 12.84
CA ASN A 661 9.16 -4.55 14.00
C ASN A 661 10.54 -5.11 14.37
N ASP A 662 10.73 -6.45 14.40
CA ASP A 662 12.05 -7.04 14.70
C ASP A 662 13.12 -6.64 13.68
N TYR A 663 12.77 -6.55 12.40
CA TYR A 663 13.65 -6.05 11.34
C TYR A 663 14.07 -4.59 11.61
N LEU A 664 13.11 -3.72 11.89
CA LEU A 664 13.39 -2.31 12.16
C LEU A 664 14.15 -2.09 13.48
N GLN A 665 13.93 -2.94 14.50
CA GLN A 665 14.74 -2.95 15.73
C GLN A 665 16.21 -3.26 15.41
N HIS A 666 16.46 -4.24 14.55
CA HIS A 666 17.82 -4.58 14.12
C HIS A 666 18.47 -3.40 13.35
N GLU A 667 17.75 -2.74 12.46
CA GLU A 667 18.26 -1.57 11.73
C GLU A 667 18.59 -0.40 12.68
N LEU A 668 17.78 -0.16 13.71
CA LEU A 668 18.08 0.84 14.75
C LEU A 668 19.38 0.49 15.51
N GLU A 669 19.56 -0.79 15.88
CA GLU A 669 20.79 -1.24 16.54
C GLU A 669 22.02 -1.04 15.66
N LEU A 670 21.95 -1.27 14.34
CA LEU A 670 23.04 -0.99 13.40
C LEU A 670 23.40 0.51 13.35
N LEU A 671 22.42 1.38 13.57
CA LEU A 671 22.65 2.83 13.68
C LEU A 671 23.11 3.26 15.10
N GLY A 672 23.28 2.33 16.02
CA GLY A 672 23.67 2.61 17.41
C GLY A 672 22.58 3.25 18.25
N LEU A 673 21.32 3.09 17.88
CA LEU A 673 20.15 3.60 18.59
C LEU A 673 19.51 2.50 19.45
N SER A 674 19.00 2.87 20.61
CA SER A 674 18.32 1.95 21.53
C SER A 674 16.87 1.76 21.12
N LYS A 675 16.44 0.52 20.95
CA LYS A 675 15.04 0.19 20.66
C LYS A 675 14.08 0.56 21.78
N GLU A 676 14.57 0.71 23.02
CA GLU A 676 13.77 1.14 24.18
C GLU A 676 13.34 2.61 24.08
N ASP A 677 13.97 3.40 23.22
CA ASP A 677 13.59 4.80 22.97
C ASP A 677 12.32 4.93 22.13
N PHE A 678 11.90 3.84 21.46
CA PHE A 678 10.76 3.77 20.57
C PHE A 678 9.62 2.92 21.14
N GLY A 679 8.39 3.19 20.70
CA GLY A 679 7.21 2.36 20.95
C GLY A 679 7.06 1.28 19.87
N TRP A 680 6.51 0.15 20.25
CA TRP A 680 6.28 -0.99 19.36
C TRP A 680 4.88 -1.53 19.57
N ALA A 681 4.14 -1.69 18.48
CA ALA A 681 2.82 -2.30 18.50
C ALA A 681 2.62 -3.18 17.24
N SER A 682 1.85 -4.26 17.39
CA SER A 682 1.58 -5.22 16.33
C SER A 682 0.10 -5.58 16.30
N ILE A 683 -0.60 -5.32 15.20
CA ILE A 683 -2.03 -5.60 15.11
C ILE A 683 -2.32 -7.09 15.36
N GLN A 684 -1.52 -7.97 14.76
CA GLN A 684 -1.71 -9.42 14.91
C GLN A 684 -1.26 -9.97 16.26
N LEU A 685 -0.11 -9.49 16.76
CA LEU A 685 0.51 -10.08 17.93
C LEU A 685 -0.08 -9.52 19.23
N ASP A 686 -0.57 -8.29 19.21
CA ASP A 686 -1.13 -7.61 20.37
C ASP A 686 -2.67 -7.71 20.47
N GLY A 687 -3.31 -8.50 19.62
CA GLY A 687 -4.72 -8.82 19.77
C GLY A 687 -5.70 -7.82 19.15
N GLY A 688 -5.38 -7.31 17.97
CA GLY A 688 -6.29 -6.49 17.15
C GLY A 688 -6.19 -4.99 17.42
N ILE A 689 -7.02 -4.24 16.70
CA ILE A 689 -6.96 -2.77 16.63
C ILE A 689 -7.20 -2.12 18.00
N ASP A 690 -8.23 -2.56 18.73
CA ASP A 690 -8.58 -1.97 20.04
C ASP A 690 -7.44 -2.06 21.05
N ASN A 691 -6.70 -3.15 21.04
CA ASN A 691 -5.56 -3.33 21.95
C ASN A 691 -4.36 -2.49 21.52
N VAL A 692 -4.09 -2.42 20.23
CA VAL A 692 -3.04 -1.56 19.67
C VAL A 692 -3.28 -0.09 20.03
N MET A 693 -4.51 0.39 19.95
CA MET A 693 -4.85 1.77 20.35
C MET A 693 -4.55 2.00 21.82
N LYS A 694 -4.88 1.06 22.71
CA LYS A 694 -4.55 1.13 24.16
C LYS A 694 -3.04 1.10 24.41
N ILE A 695 -2.30 0.30 23.65
CA ILE A 695 -0.84 0.24 23.74
C ILE A 695 -0.24 1.58 23.34
N ALA A 696 -0.68 2.16 22.23
CA ALA A 696 -0.22 3.47 21.78
C ALA A 696 -0.53 4.56 22.83
N GLU A 697 -1.75 4.62 23.32
CA GLU A 697 -2.16 5.56 24.37
C GLU A 697 -1.30 5.40 25.62
N SER A 698 -1.16 4.18 26.14
CA SER A 698 -0.37 3.88 27.32
C SER A 698 1.10 4.24 27.15
N TRP A 699 1.68 3.94 25.98
CA TRP A 699 3.09 4.21 25.71
C TRP A 699 3.37 5.73 25.63
N PHE A 700 2.57 6.50 24.89
CA PHE A 700 2.73 7.94 24.79
C PHE A 700 2.46 8.63 26.13
N SER A 701 1.41 8.21 26.87
CA SER A 701 1.12 8.73 28.21
C SER A 701 2.30 8.53 29.15
N LYS A 702 2.88 7.32 29.18
CA LYS A 702 4.04 7.00 30.02
C LYS A 702 5.29 7.80 29.63
N ARG A 703 5.50 8.07 28.31
CA ARG A 703 6.62 8.92 27.87
C ARG A 703 6.45 10.38 28.25
N CYS A 704 5.22 10.86 28.33
CA CYS A 704 4.91 12.22 28.79
C CYS A 704 4.87 12.35 30.33
N GLU A 705 4.65 11.23 31.04
CA GLU A 705 4.55 11.23 32.49
C GLU A 705 5.86 11.69 33.15
N GLY A 706 5.80 12.74 33.97
CA GLY A 706 6.98 13.32 34.64
C GLY A 706 7.91 14.12 33.74
N MET A 707 7.56 14.30 32.45
CA MET A 707 8.33 15.16 31.56
C MET A 707 8.19 16.63 31.93
N ALA A 708 9.29 17.36 31.91
CA ALA A 708 9.26 18.82 32.02
C ALA A 708 8.67 19.43 30.74
N ASN A 709 8.03 20.57 30.88
CA ASN A 709 7.63 21.37 29.71
C ASN A 709 8.85 21.68 28.85
N PHE A 710 8.65 21.70 27.53
CA PHE A 710 9.74 22.06 26.63
C PHE A 710 10.18 23.50 26.88
N ASP A 711 11.48 23.67 26.94
CA ASP A 711 12.08 25.00 27.04
C ASP A 711 12.08 25.67 25.67
N THR A 712 12.07 27.02 25.70
CA THR A 712 12.30 27.78 24.47
C THR A 712 13.74 28.31 24.48
N VAL A 713 14.40 28.27 23.33
CA VAL A 713 15.78 28.75 23.15
C VAL A 713 15.88 29.58 21.88
N GLU A 714 16.57 30.71 22.02
CA GLU A 714 16.91 31.56 20.86
C GLU A 714 18.10 30.95 20.12
N VAL A 715 17.88 30.64 18.85
CA VAL A 715 18.89 30.07 17.93
C VAL A 715 18.89 30.83 16.61
N ASP A 716 19.98 30.78 15.90
CA ASP A 716 20.09 31.37 14.56
C ASP A 716 20.02 30.33 13.44
N PHE A 717 20.13 30.77 12.19
CA PHE A 717 20.07 29.94 11.02
C PHE A 717 21.12 28.82 10.95
N SER A 718 22.18 28.82 11.81
CA SER A 718 23.14 27.72 11.87
C SER A 718 22.50 26.39 12.32
N ARG A 719 21.31 26.46 12.92
CA ARG A 719 20.53 25.29 13.35
C ARG A 719 19.39 24.92 12.41
N LEU A 720 19.11 25.77 11.41
CA LEU A 720 17.99 25.59 10.51
C LEU A 720 18.34 24.64 9.35
N SER A 721 17.44 23.71 9.06
CA SER A 721 17.51 22.83 7.90
C SER A 721 16.25 23.03 7.02
N VAL A 722 16.48 23.43 5.77
CA VAL A 722 15.42 23.80 4.84
C VAL A 722 15.51 22.98 3.55
N GLY A 723 14.39 22.47 3.07
CA GLY A 723 14.26 21.87 1.74
C GLY A 723 13.72 22.91 0.74
N LEU A 724 14.29 22.99 -0.45
CA LEU A 724 13.79 23.81 -1.55
C LEU A 724 13.29 22.93 -2.69
N VAL A 725 12.04 23.16 -3.11
CA VAL A 725 11.40 22.46 -4.24
C VAL A 725 10.66 23.47 -5.13
N ALA A 726 10.30 23.06 -6.35
CA ALA A 726 9.56 23.92 -7.26
C ALA A 726 8.59 23.08 -8.12
N THR A 727 7.41 23.67 -8.43
CA THR A 727 6.35 23.04 -9.25
C THR A 727 6.29 23.61 -10.67
N GLY A 728 7.41 24.06 -11.20
CA GLY A 728 7.48 24.65 -12.54
C GLY A 728 8.66 25.59 -12.68
N PRO A 729 8.80 26.30 -13.80
CA PRO A 729 9.91 27.18 -14.05
C PRO A 729 10.07 28.28 -12.99
N VAL A 730 11.30 28.60 -12.64
CA VAL A 730 11.67 29.69 -11.71
C VAL A 730 12.60 30.64 -12.43
N GLU A 731 12.16 31.86 -12.72
CA GLU A 731 12.93 32.78 -13.55
C GLU A 731 13.25 34.11 -12.84
N GLY A 732 14.23 34.80 -13.38
CA GLY A 732 14.55 36.19 -13.05
C GLY A 732 14.83 36.44 -11.56
N GLU A 733 14.18 37.44 -10.99
CA GLU A 733 14.36 37.90 -9.62
C GLU A 733 13.90 36.83 -8.57
N SER A 734 12.92 35.99 -8.91
CA SER A 734 12.52 34.88 -8.02
C SER A 734 13.62 33.88 -7.80
N ALA A 735 14.33 33.52 -8.88
CA ALA A 735 15.51 32.63 -8.79
C ALA A 735 16.65 33.30 -8.00
N THR A 736 16.86 34.61 -8.20
CA THR A 736 17.85 35.39 -7.44
C THR A 736 17.50 35.44 -5.96
N THR A 737 16.23 35.65 -5.61
CA THR A 737 15.71 35.62 -4.22
C THR A 737 16.02 34.28 -3.54
N LEU A 738 15.74 33.17 -4.21
CA LEU A 738 16.01 31.83 -3.66
C LEU A 738 17.51 31.54 -3.57
N ALA A 739 18.32 32.02 -4.51
CA ALA A 739 19.78 31.90 -4.47
C ALA A 739 20.38 32.67 -3.29
N GLU A 740 19.96 33.92 -3.09
CA GLU A 740 20.40 34.75 -1.94
C GLU A 740 19.98 34.09 -0.61
N PHE A 741 18.73 33.64 -0.51
CA PHE A 741 18.22 32.95 0.67
C PHE A 741 19.03 31.70 0.99
N THR A 742 19.28 30.83 -0.02
CA THR A 742 20.10 29.63 0.12
C THR A 742 21.49 29.96 0.67
N ARG A 743 22.17 30.93 0.07
CA ARG A 743 23.52 31.35 0.48
C ARG A 743 23.53 31.88 1.90
N GLN A 744 22.54 32.67 2.28
CA GLN A 744 22.47 33.27 3.61
C GLN A 744 22.32 32.21 4.70
N ILE A 745 21.56 31.15 4.48
CA ILE A 745 21.45 30.01 5.41
C ILE A 745 22.76 29.25 5.48
N VAL A 746 23.32 28.86 4.33
CA VAL A 746 24.52 28.02 4.26
C VAL A 746 25.74 28.75 4.84
N LEU A 747 25.94 30.02 4.54
CA LEU A 747 27.05 30.83 5.07
C LEU A 747 26.95 31.05 6.59
N ARG A 748 25.76 30.92 7.16
CA ARG A 748 25.58 30.92 8.63
C ARG A 748 25.77 29.54 9.27
N GLY A 749 26.03 28.50 8.49
CA GLY A 749 26.22 27.15 8.97
C GLY A 749 24.94 26.30 9.00
N GLY A 750 23.83 26.78 8.44
CA GLY A 750 22.59 25.99 8.29
C GLY A 750 22.67 25.03 7.09
N THR A 751 21.59 24.30 6.88
CA THR A 751 21.49 23.28 5.83
C THR A 751 20.39 23.65 4.84
N VAL A 752 20.71 23.52 3.54
CA VAL A 752 19.71 23.59 2.47
C VAL A 752 19.82 22.34 1.63
N VAL A 753 18.69 21.68 1.35
CA VAL A 753 18.61 20.48 0.53
C VAL A 753 17.72 20.76 -0.68
N LEU A 754 18.17 20.37 -1.87
CA LEU A 754 17.37 20.37 -3.11
C LEU A 754 17.26 18.95 -3.65
N PRO A 755 16.17 18.61 -4.34
CA PRO A 755 16.13 17.37 -5.12
C PRO A 755 16.96 17.54 -6.41
N GLU A 756 17.54 16.42 -6.90
CA GLU A 756 18.40 16.40 -8.11
C GLU A 756 17.66 16.94 -9.35
N GLU A 757 16.39 16.59 -9.50
CA GLU A 757 15.54 17.03 -10.61
C GLU A 757 14.97 18.46 -10.44
N SER A 758 15.44 19.21 -9.43
CA SER A 758 14.96 20.57 -9.21
C SER A 758 15.26 21.50 -10.39
N VAL A 759 14.25 22.15 -10.94
CA VAL A 759 14.39 23.16 -11.99
C VAL A 759 15.29 24.33 -11.57
N LEU A 760 15.47 24.57 -10.27
CA LEU A 760 16.40 25.56 -9.74
C LEU A 760 17.85 25.26 -10.15
N LEU A 761 18.24 23.99 -10.22
CA LEU A 761 19.58 23.58 -10.60
C LEU A 761 19.90 23.80 -12.09
N SER A 762 18.88 23.91 -12.93
CA SER A 762 19.00 24.25 -14.35
C SER A 762 18.81 25.75 -14.62
N THR A 763 18.36 26.54 -13.64
CA THR A 763 18.11 27.99 -13.75
C THR A 763 19.42 28.75 -13.55
N ASP A 764 19.89 29.49 -14.56
CA ASP A 764 21.17 30.18 -14.54
C ASP A 764 21.33 31.12 -13.33
N ALA A 765 20.31 31.93 -13.04
CA ALA A 765 20.36 32.90 -11.94
C ALA A 765 20.53 32.22 -10.56
N TYR A 766 19.90 31.07 -10.35
CA TYR A 766 20.04 30.29 -9.11
C TYR A 766 21.39 29.57 -9.08
N ARG A 767 21.75 28.88 -10.17
CA ARG A 767 22.99 28.11 -10.27
C ARG A 767 24.23 29.02 -10.11
N ASP A 768 24.31 30.09 -10.87
CA ASP A 768 25.44 31.01 -10.83
C ASP A 768 25.51 31.75 -9.48
N GLY A 769 24.34 32.05 -8.88
CA GLY A 769 24.22 32.65 -7.56
C GLY A 769 24.60 31.72 -6.40
N THR A 770 24.51 30.40 -6.54
CA THR A 770 24.75 29.42 -5.46
C THR A 770 25.93 28.51 -5.71
N LEU A 771 25.96 27.80 -6.84
CA LEU A 771 26.94 26.76 -7.17
C LEU A 771 28.20 27.35 -7.87
N GLY A 772 28.04 28.49 -8.56
CA GLY A 772 29.09 29.03 -9.39
C GLY A 772 29.48 28.05 -10.51
N THR A 773 30.74 27.62 -10.52
CA THR A 773 31.26 26.63 -11.48
C THR A 773 31.16 25.18 -10.96
N THR A 774 30.65 24.93 -9.76
CA THR A 774 30.55 23.61 -9.18
C THR A 774 29.43 22.81 -9.84
N ALA A 775 29.69 21.55 -10.17
CA ALA A 775 28.70 20.67 -10.75
C ALA A 775 27.58 20.36 -9.73
N ALA A 776 26.34 20.34 -10.21
CA ALA A 776 25.16 20.01 -9.43
C ALA A 776 24.98 18.47 -9.32
N ASN A 777 25.92 17.77 -8.72
CA ASN A 777 25.81 16.32 -8.52
C ASN A 777 25.17 16.00 -7.17
N PRO A 778 24.42 14.90 -7.04
CA PRO A 778 23.90 14.44 -5.77
C PRO A 778 24.99 14.28 -4.71
N THR A 779 24.72 14.77 -3.52
CA THR A 779 25.57 14.62 -2.34
C THR A 779 24.94 13.72 -1.30
N LEU A 780 23.63 13.45 -1.41
CA LEU A 780 22.85 12.60 -0.53
C LEU A 780 22.09 11.57 -1.36
N ARG A 781 21.98 10.36 -0.83
CA ARG A 781 20.99 9.40 -1.33
C ARG A 781 19.58 9.87 -0.98
N TYR A 782 18.57 9.35 -1.68
CA TYR A 782 17.18 9.58 -1.36
C TYR A 782 16.88 9.28 0.13
N GLY A 783 16.33 10.26 0.85
CA GLY A 783 16.02 10.14 2.29
C GLY A 783 17.23 10.11 3.23
N GLN A 784 18.45 10.31 2.73
CA GLN A 784 19.67 10.27 3.55
C GLN A 784 19.86 11.58 4.31
N ARG A 785 20.13 11.50 5.62
CA ARG A 785 20.45 12.68 6.44
C ARG A 785 21.85 13.20 6.16
N PRO A 786 22.02 14.55 6.02
CA PRO A 786 23.32 15.17 5.90
C PRO A 786 24.19 14.93 7.15
N LYS A 787 25.44 14.56 6.96
CA LYS A 787 26.43 14.43 8.05
C LYS A 787 27.03 15.76 8.48
N ARG A 788 26.96 16.78 7.61
CA ARG A 788 27.50 18.13 7.82
C ARG A 788 26.50 19.16 7.28
N PRO A 789 26.35 20.30 7.95
CA PRO A 789 25.55 21.41 7.41
C PRO A 789 26.12 21.91 6.08
N GLY A 790 25.30 22.57 5.28
CA GLY A 790 25.67 23.16 4.02
C GLY A 790 24.64 22.96 2.92
N LEU A 791 25.02 23.19 1.69
CA LEU A 791 24.19 22.93 0.51
C LEU A 791 24.33 21.48 0.08
N HIS A 792 23.18 20.81 -0.02
CA HIS A 792 23.13 19.41 -0.46
C HIS A 792 22.14 19.23 -1.61
N ILE A 793 22.42 18.24 -2.45
CA ILE A 793 21.50 17.75 -3.48
C ILE A 793 21.16 16.30 -3.14
N MET A 794 19.88 16.01 -2.95
CA MET A 794 19.39 14.66 -2.74
C MET A 794 19.08 14.03 -4.09
N GLU A 795 19.60 12.81 -4.34
CA GLU A 795 19.20 12.04 -5.52
C GLU A 795 17.69 11.85 -5.57
N THR A 796 17.10 11.96 -6.73
CA THR A 796 15.69 11.67 -6.99
C THR A 796 15.59 10.49 -7.95
N GLN A 797 14.65 9.61 -7.67
CA GLN A 797 14.43 8.40 -8.47
C GLN A 797 13.31 8.59 -9.50
N THR A 798 12.45 9.57 -9.24
CA THR A 798 11.27 9.86 -10.04
C THR A 798 11.00 11.37 -10.01
N ASP A 799 10.21 11.87 -10.97
CA ASP A 799 9.68 13.23 -11.00
C ASP A 799 8.37 13.39 -10.22
N HIS A 800 7.98 12.37 -9.44
CA HIS A 800 6.74 12.36 -8.68
C HIS A 800 6.82 13.31 -7.48
N TRP A 801 5.89 14.29 -7.41
CA TRP A 801 5.90 15.34 -6.40
C TRP A 801 5.94 14.85 -4.96
N VAL A 802 4.97 14.00 -4.58
CA VAL A 802 4.84 13.52 -3.20
C VAL A 802 6.01 12.60 -2.81
N GLU A 803 6.49 11.75 -3.73
CA GLU A 803 7.69 10.93 -3.50
C GLU A 803 8.92 11.82 -3.24
N THR A 804 9.08 12.90 -4.01
CA THR A 804 10.16 13.86 -3.80
C THR A 804 10.09 14.50 -2.41
N LEU A 805 8.90 14.97 -1.99
CA LEU A 805 8.71 15.55 -0.65
C LEU A 805 9.00 14.54 0.47
N THR A 806 8.60 13.27 0.26
CA THR A 806 8.88 12.18 1.20
C THR A 806 10.39 11.97 1.36
N GLY A 807 11.14 11.92 0.28
CA GLY A 807 12.61 11.84 0.34
C GLY A 807 13.23 13.05 1.04
N MET A 808 12.77 14.24 0.69
CA MET A 808 13.22 15.49 1.30
C MET A 808 12.98 15.51 2.82
N GLY A 809 11.77 15.12 3.27
CA GLY A 809 11.46 14.98 4.70
C GLY A 809 12.39 13.98 5.39
N GLY A 810 12.64 12.81 4.77
CA GLY A 810 13.57 11.80 5.28
C GLY A 810 15.00 12.31 5.51
N THR A 811 15.43 13.36 4.77
CA THR A 811 16.75 14.00 5.02
C THR A 811 16.81 14.77 6.34
N GLY A 812 15.67 14.98 7.02
CA GLY A 812 15.61 15.70 8.30
C GLY A 812 15.55 17.22 8.17
N VAL A 813 15.06 17.74 7.02
CA VAL A 813 14.74 19.16 6.89
C VAL A 813 13.53 19.49 7.77
N GLU A 814 13.61 20.61 8.49
CA GLU A 814 12.57 21.01 9.45
C GLU A 814 11.46 21.85 8.80
N MET A 815 11.65 22.30 7.57
CA MET A 815 10.65 22.96 6.76
C MET A 815 10.98 22.83 5.27
N LEU A 816 9.96 22.96 4.44
CA LEU A 816 10.06 23.02 2.99
C LEU A 816 9.65 24.42 2.49
N ILE A 817 10.28 24.87 1.42
CA ILE A 817 9.86 26.03 0.64
C ILE A 817 9.62 25.55 -0.78
N ALA A 818 8.39 25.66 -1.24
CA ALA A 818 7.98 25.29 -2.58
C ALA A 818 7.70 26.56 -3.40
N TYR A 819 8.43 26.73 -4.49
CA TYR A 819 8.10 27.75 -5.48
C TYR A 819 7.00 27.21 -6.41
N ALA A 820 5.84 27.81 -6.37
CA ALA A 820 4.73 27.49 -7.24
C ALA A 820 4.86 28.25 -8.57
N GLY A 821 5.40 27.60 -9.58
CA GLY A 821 5.49 28.16 -10.93
C GLY A 821 4.17 28.12 -11.67
N GLU A 822 3.39 27.08 -11.47
CA GLU A 822 2.08 26.89 -12.13
C GLU A 822 0.94 27.00 -11.12
N HIS A 823 0.91 26.10 -10.14
CA HIS A 823 -0.06 26.09 -9.03
C HIS A 823 0.54 25.46 -7.78
N PRO A 824 0.01 25.79 -6.58
CA PRO A 824 0.34 25.10 -5.34
C PRO A 824 -0.04 23.63 -5.40
N LEU A 825 0.78 22.75 -4.78
CA LEU A 825 0.54 21.32 -4.65
C LEU A 825 0.48 20.89 -3.18
N GLN A 826 0.29 19.58 -2.92
CA GLN A 826 0.25 19.04 -1.58
C GLN A 826 1.56 19.31 -0.84
N GLY A 827 1.45 19.59 0.47
CA GLY A 827 2.54 19.64 1.41
C GLY A 827 2.80 18.28 2.05
N HIS A 828 3.71 18.28 3.03
CA HIS A 828 4.11 17.08 3.78
C HIS A 828 3.42 17.01 5.16
N PRO A 829 2.97 15.85 5.66
CA PRO A 829 2.27 15.74 6.94
C PRO A 829 3.08 16.17 8.17
N LEU A 830 4.38 15.88 8.18
CA LEU A 830 5.27 16.21 9.31
C LEU A 830 6.03 17.53 9.11
N VAL A 831 6.51 17.80 7.89
CA VAL A 831 7.39 18.91 7.58
C VAL A 831 6.58 20.06 6.99
N PRO A 832 6.40 21.20 7.68
CA PRO A 832 5.60 22.31 7.17
C PRO A 832 6.21 22.86 5.88
N MET A 833 5.36 23.20 4.90
CA MET A 833 5.77 23.66 3.58
C MET A 833 5.19 25.06 3.29
N LEU A 834 6.07 26.04 3.12
CA LEU A 834 5.72 27.36 2.61
C LEU A 834 5.59 27.32 1.09
N GLN A 835 4.49 27.80 0.56
CA GLN A 835 4.25 27.95 -0.87
C GLN A 835 4.40 29.40 -1.27
N ILE A 836 5.33 29.69 -2.16
CA ILE A 836 5.65 31.05 -2.60
C ILE A 836 5.59 31.12 -4.13
N SER A 837 5.24 32.28 -4.68
CA SER A 837 5.25 32.46 -6.14
C SER A 837 5.54 33.91 -6.52
N GLY A 838 6.31 34.08 -7.60
CA GLY A 838 6.48 35.35 -8.33
C GLY A 838 5.59 35.42 -9.57
N GLU A 839 4.99 34.29 -10.00
CA GLU A 839 4.23 34.19 -11.25
C GLU A 839 2.86 34.91 -11.17
N SER A 840 2.61 35.82 -12.10
CA SER A 840 1.38 36.61 -12.09
C SER A 840 0.11 35.77 -12.26
N SER A 841 0.17 34.67 -13.05
CA SER A 841 -0.92 33.73 -13.22
C SER A 841 -1.19 32.94 -11.94
N CYS A 842 -0.15 32.40 -11.33
CA CYS A 842 -0.27 31.67 -10.08
C CYS A 842 -0.86 32.56 -8.97
N LYS A 843 -0.35 33.77 -8.81
CA LYS A 843 -0.88 34.76 -7.83
C LYS A 843 -2.34 35.12 -8.08
N ALA A 844 -2.72 35.30 -9.34
CA ALA A 844 -4.10 35.70 -9.68
C ALA A 844 -5.12 34.59 -9.41
N PHE A 845 -4.75 33.32 -9.61
CA PHE A 845 -5.67 32.19 -9.45
C PHE A 845 -5.56 31.50 -8.07
N TYR A 846 -4.38 31.46 -7.47
CA TYR A 846 -4.10 30.66 -6.28
C TYR A 846 -3.55 31.48 -5.10
N GLY A 847 -3.66 32.80 -5.13
CA GLY A 847 -3.11 33.70 -4.08
C GLY A 847 -3.56 33.32 -2.67
N ASP A 848 -4.80 32.79 -2.51
CA ASP A 848 -5.31 32.34 -1.22
C ASP A 848 -4.53 31.15 -0.65
N ASP A 849 -3.86 30.36 -1.49
CA ASP A 849 -3.07 29.19 -1.09
C ASP A 849 -1.56 29.49 -1.03
N LEU A 850 -1.12 30.68 -1.44
CA LEU A 850 0.28 31.11 -1.33
C LEU A 850 0.57 31.71 0.04
N ASP A 851 1.61 31.26 0.70
CA ASP A 851 2.10 31.83 1.97
C ASP A 851 2.83 33.17 1.75
N LEU A 852 3.45 33.34 0.55
CA LEU A 852 4.10 34.59 0.16
C LEU A 852 4.00 34.83 -1.35
N GLU A 853 3.49 35.99 -1.71
CA GLU A 853 3.55 36.51 -3.08
C GLU A 853 4.82 37.37 -3.25
N LEU A 854 5.72 36.91 -4.14
CA LEU A 854 6.93 37.65 -4.46
C LEU A 854 6.61 38.86 -5.35
N THR A 855 7.31 39.96 -5.09
CA THR A 855 7.11 41.24 -5.84
C THR A 855 7.89 41.28 -7.15
N GLY A 856 8.82 40.33 -7.35
CA GLY A 856 9.76 40.31 -8.47
C GLY A 856 10.94 41.28 -8.25
N ARG A 857 11.27 41.61 -7.01
CA ARG A 857 12.44 42.36 -6.60
C ARG A 857 13.14 41.68 -5.44
N SER A 858 14.27 41.07 -5.70
CA SER A 858 15.02 40.29 -4.69
C SER A 858 15.32 41.10 -3.42
N GLY A 859 15.62 42.40 -3.56
CA GLY A 859 15.87 43.27 -2.41
C GLY A 859 14.68 43.44 -1.43
N ASP A 860 13.44 43.27 -1.89
CA ASP A 860 12.22 43.26 -1.07
C ASP A 860 11.83 41.84 -0.67
N ASP A 861 11.94 40.88 -1.59
CA ASP A 861 11.44 39.52 -1.49
C ASP A 861 12.32 38.67 -0.55
N THR A 862 13.66 38.78 -0.60
CA THR A 862 14.55 38.01 0.30
C THR A 862 14.29 38.34 1.78
N PRO A 863 14.17 39.65 2.21
CA PRO A 863 13.78 39.96 3.58
C PRO A 863 12.37 39.51 3.99
N ALA A 864 11.42 39.52 3.04
CA ALA A 864 10.07 39.04 3.30
C ALA A 864 10.05 37.53 3.54
N LEU A 865 10.75 36.76 2.70
CA LEU A 865 10.90 35.30 2.85
C LEU A 865 11.60 34.96 4.18
N HIS A 866 12.67 35.70 4.52
CA HIS A 866 13.35 35.54 5.81
C HIS A 866 12.41 35.68 6.99
N ARG A 867 11.59 36.76 7.04
CA ARG A 867 10.62 36.96 8.12
C ARG A 867 9.64 35.82 8.24
N LEU A 868 9.08 35.40 7.12
CA LEU A 868 8.10 34.29 7.08
C LEU A 868 8.72 32.99 7.61
N VAL A 869 9.96 32.67 7.21
CA VAL A 869 10.72 31.51 7.68
C VAL A 869 10.99 31.60 9.19
N LEU A 870 11.37 32.76 9.72
CA LEU A 870 11.56 32.96 11.17
C LEU A 870 10.25 32.83 11.96
N ASP A 871 9.13 33.35 11.41
CA ASP A 871 7.81 33.20 12.00
C ASP A 871 7.35 31.74 12.03
N LEU A 872 7.57 31.01 10.94
CA LEU A 872 7.31 29.55 10.87
C LEU A 872 8.19 28.78 11.86
N ALA A 873 9.50 29.01 11.86
CA ALA A 873 10.45 28.38 12.77
C ALA A 873 10.17 28.69 14.27
N SER A 874 9.54 29.83 14.56
CA SER A 874 9.11 30.24 15.90
C SER A 874 7.66 29.82 16.22
N ARG A 875 6.98 29.05 15.36
CA ARG A 875 5.57 28.62 15.50
C ARG A 875 4.56 29.78 15.56
N LYS A 876 4.93 30.93 15.02
CA LYS A 876 4.05 32.13 14.92
C LYS A 876 3.22 32.11 13.65
N TYR A 877 3.56 31.27 12.70
CA TYR A 877 2.86 31.11 11.42
C TYR A 877 2.55 29.63 11.17
N LYS A 878 1.37 29.34 10.64
CA LYS A 878 0.95 28.02 10.16
C LYS A 878 0.78 28.09 8.65
N THR A 879 1.43 27.18 7.92
CA THR A 879 1.39 27.16 6.46
C THR A 879 -0.03 26.88 5.94
N LYS A 880 -0.38 27.45 4.81
CA LYS A 880 -1.71 27.29 4.20
C LYS A 880 -1.97 25.85 3.78
N ALA A 881 -0.98 25.14 3.23
CA ALA A 881 -1.10 23.73 2.92
C ALA A 881 -1.50 22.89 4.15
N SER A 882 -0.82 23.07 5.29
CA SER A 882 -1.15 22.39 6.55
C SER A 882 -2.51 22.85 7.13
N ALA A 883 -2.86 24.13 7.00
CA ALA A 883 -4.13 24.64 7.50
C ALA A 883 -5.32 24.08 6.70
N ASN A 884 -5.16 23.94 5.40
CA ASN A 884 -6.15 23.35 4.49
C ASN A 884 -6.19 21.81 4.56
N GLY A 885 -5.17 21.16 5.19
CA GLY A 885 -5.00 19.72 5.14
C GLY A 885 -4.67 19.20 3.75
N ASN A 886 -4.13 20.07 2.89
CA ASN A 886 -3.63 19.69 1.57
C ASN A 886 -2.21 19.09 1.72
N ILE A 887 -2.15 17.90 2.28
CA ILE A 887 -0.92 17.18 2.63
C ILE A 887 -1.03 15.72 2.17
N ASP A 888 0.11 15.14 1.77
CA ASP A 888 0.18 13.76 1.34
C ASP A 888 1.56 13.15 1.63
N PHE A 889 1.64 11.82 1.60
CA PHE A 889 2.85 11.06 1.87
C PHE A 889 2.89 9.78 1.03
N GLN A 890 3.99 9.54 0.33
CA GLN A 890 4.14 8.38 -0.53
C GLN A 890 5.62 8.00 -0.65
N PHE A 891 5.96 6.74 -0.37
CA PHE A 891 7.29 6.21 -0.67
C PHE A 891 7.49 5.99 -2.17
N THR A 892 8.69 6.28 -2.65
CA THR A 892 9.14 5.81 -3.95
C THR A 892 9.55 4.33 -3.89
N ARG A 893 9.33 3.60 -4.98
CA ARG A 893 9.93 2.27 -5.21
C ARG A 893 11.28 2.33 -5.90
N GLY A 894 11.75 3.54 -6.23
CA GLY A 894 12.96 3.76 -6.98
C GLY A 894 12.89 3.25 -8.42
N LEU A 895 14.06 3.03 -9.02
CA LEU A 895 14.16 2.63 -10.43
C LEU A 895 13.97 1.12 -10.65
N LEU A 896 14.21 0.29 -9.62
CA LEU A 896 14.16 -1.17 -9.71
C LEU A 896 13.07 -1.81 -8.83
N GLY A 897 12.19 -1.03 -8.21
CA GLY A 897 11.07 -1.58 -7.47
C GLY A 897 9.95 -2.05 -8.39
N VAL A 898 9.41 -3.22 -8.13
CA VAL A 898 8.29 -3.83 -8.88
C VAL A 898 7.25 -4.38 -7.93
N SER A 899 5.98 -4.28 -8.30
CA SER A 899 4.86 -4.83 -7.52
C SER A 899 4.86 -6.37 -7.57
N MET A 900 4.65 -7.03 -6.41
CA MET A 900 4.50 -8.48 -6.28
C MET A 900 3.52 -8.83 -5.16
#